data_a29160131c3c6be0b395afd448bb16b5
#
_entry.id   a29160131c3c6be0b395afd448bb16b5
#
_cell.length_a   1.000
_cell.length_b   1.000
_cell.length_c   1.000
_cell.angle_alpha   90.00
_cell.angle_beta   90.00
_cell.angle_gamma   90.00
#
_symmetry.space_group_name_H-M   'P 1'
#
loop_
_entity.id
_entity.type
_entity.pdbx_description
1 polymer ?
#
loop_
_entity_poly.entity_id
_entity_poly.type
_entity_poly.pdbx_seq_one_letter_code
_entity_poly.pdbx_strand_id
1 'polypeptide(L)'
;MNQKRFLLSSVSIAVLTLIGQSQAMAQATATDTPAQAVTQEIQQVVVTGTAMARGTRKIDTAFSITTATEEQLKMASPSSTADILKLVPGVYAESTGGQSGANVEVRGFPSGSDSPFVSVQLNGNPIYPVPVLSFFEGTSAFRLDDTIERVEVLRGGPSTIYSVGQPGATMNFILKKGEDTPERTIRLTGGTGDLRRVDVFLGGKLADGWYGTVGGFARQTHGVRDPQFLADDGKQITGTLTRKLDGGEITVYARLTDDKNAFYTGVPLISSNNGRTISSFPGFDPLTGTLMSNELRHFTIDAAPGKTLERDLADGRGMKAGVVGADYEQKIGGWDVSNKANYFKGDLNTISMFTGNNPVTAAAYLAAANASYNPLANAASGSMTYVRGGAVDPNQQVVQAGLWSVEKELRSFTDELRISKEIVPNHTLTVGGYYANYKSNDEWYLGNSHLMTATPNASLINVTLTNGTIVARNGVDGNVFAAPVAAYKGHNTALFLADEWKISEQLRVDAGARREKQTIEASIANQVTGDTDNNPLTVYNNGTTYATNTYTSLSRDDSVNSFTLGGIYKLAKDASVFVRANTGHTFISFDDLRNAGTQAAVNDRNGVPTPKVTQYEVGYKTAGQFYSAYVNAFFTKFTGIAFQQITTNAVLNSVSGSRGHGVEFELAVRPITNLQVTLSGDWQNSEYRDNPAIAGNDVQRQPKLQFRLTPSYRIPLGDTALGATDLKLYGTYTHIGERWADQANLSYLPSYKTFDIGALATLGSNWEVRVSATNLTNELGLTEGNSRLTGAQSSGPINARPIFGRAVEASLLYRF
;
A
#
# COMPACT_ATOMS: atom_id res chain seq x y z
N MET A 1 26.94 21.72 -10.60
CA MET A 1 27.34 20.94 -9.40
C MET A 1 27.68 21.87 -8.24
N ASN A 2 26.77 22.66 -7.66
CA ASN A 2 27.05 23.48 -6.44
C ASN A 2 25.83 24.26 -5.91
N GLN A 3 24.60 23.75 -6.04
CA GLN A 3 23.40 24.38 -5.42
C GLN A 3 22.62 23.50 -4.45
N LYS A 4 22.98 22.21 -4.27
CA LYS A 4 22.24 21.29 -3.36
C LYS A 4 22.73 21.26 -1.91
N ARG A 5 23.85 21.93 -1.58
CA ARG A 5 24.40 21.93 -0.21
C ARG A 5 23.89 23.05 0.71
N PHE A 6 23.16 24.03 0.19
CA PHE A 6 22.76 25.23 0.97
C PHE A 6 21.40 25.12 1.69
N LEU A 7 20.56 24.16 1.32
CA LEU A 7 19.22 24.00 1.94
C LEU A 7 19.19 23.13 3.19
N LEU A 8 20.18 22.27 3.40
CA LEU A 8 20.27 21.45 4.62
C LEU A 8 20.84 22.22 5.82
N SER A 9 21.60 23.30 5.59
CA SER A 9 22.14 24.15 6.67
C SER A 9 21.11 25.11 7.27
N SER A 10 20.10 25.52 6.49
CA SER A 10 19.08 26.49 6.94
C SER A 10 17.98 25.87 7.81
N VAL A 11 17.69 24.58 7.64
CA VAL A 11 16.72 23.86 8.51
C VAL A 11 17.36 23.54 9.87
N SER A 12 18.63 23.19 9.91
CA SER A 12 19.35 22.92 11.17
C SER A 12 19.52 24.17 12.04
N ILE A 13 19.65 25.35 11.47
CA ILE A 13 19.79 26.62 12.21
C ILE A 13 18.44 27.12 12.72
N ALA A 14 17.31 26.88 12.01
CA ALA A 14 15.98 27.27 12.48
C ALA A 14 15.50 26.46 13.69
N VAL A 15 15.89 25.17 13.79
CA VAL A 15 15.55 24.30 14.93
C VAL A 15 16.37 24.70 16.18
N LEU A 16 17.63 25.07 16.04
CA LEU A 16 18.48 25.50 17.14
C LEU A 16 18.12 26.88 17.71
N THR A 17 17.55 27.79 16.90
CA THR A 17 17.13 29.12 17.39
C THR A 17 15.81 29.08 18.15
N LEU A 18 14.94 28.09 17.93
CA LEU A 18 13.70 27.89 18.69
C LEU A 18 13.94 27.29 20.09
N ILE A 19 15.04 26.57 20.29
CA ILE A 19 15.42 25.97 21.60
C ILE A 19 15.97 27.01 22.54
N GLY A 20 16.57 28.09 22.05
CA GLY A 20 17.22 29.12 22.85
C GLY A 20 16.31 30.15 23.53
N GLN A 21 15.02 30.23 23.16
CA GLN A 21 14.09 31.24 23.70
C GLN A 21 13.08 30.72 24.74
N SER A 22 13.06 29.42 25.05
CA SER A 22 12.07 28.82 25.96
C SER A 22 12.49 28.75 27.46
N GLN A 23 13.64 29.27 27.84
CA GLN A 23 14.07 29.19 29.26
C GLN A 23 13.56 30.34 30.18
N ALA A 24 12.74 31.25 29.69
CA ALA A 24 12.38 32.45 30.47
C ALA A 24 10.93 32.47 31.03
N MET A 25 10.15 31.43 30.86
CA MET A 25 8.73 31.41 31.34
C MET A 25 8.29 30.04 31.90
N ALA A 26 8.92 29.53 32.94
CA ALA A 26 8.40 28.38 33.65
C ALA A 26 8.69 28.47 35.16
N GLN A 27 7.96 29.32 35.86
CA GLN A 27 7.69 29.20 37.27
C GLN A 27 6.22 29.45 37.54
N ALA A 28 5.43 28.39 37.49
CA ALA A 28 4.06 28.32 38.04
C ALA A 28 3.95 27.00 38.80
N THR A 29 3.67 27.11 40.04
CA THR A 29 3.56 26.12 41.11
C THR A 29 2.67 24.92 40.72
N ALA A 30 3.27 23.73 40.80
CA ALA A 30 2.54 22.47 40.77
C ALA A 30 1.89 22.20 42.13
N THR A 31 0.59 22.04 42.17
CA THR A 31 -0.12 21.45 43.29
C THR A 31 -0.15 19.94 43.10
N ASP A 32 0.44 19.18 44.01
CA ASP A 32 0.41 17.74 44.08
C ASP A 32 -1.04 17.20 44.12
N THR A 33 -1.45 16.53 43.09
CA THR A 33 -2.60 15.62 43.08
C THR A 33 -2.04 14.18 42.99
N PRO A 34 -2.40 13.25 43.92
CA PRO A 34 -1.87 11.89 43.86
C PRO A 34 -2.20 11.23 42.55
N ALA A 35 -1.22 10.65 41.89
CA ALA A 35 -1.40 9.86 40.69
C ALA A 35 -2.38 8.70 40.96
N GLN A 36 -3.63 8.86 40.55
CA GLN A 36 -4.57 7.74 40.46
C GLN A 36 -3.97 6.74 39.48
N ALA A 37 -3.82 5.49 39.94
CA ALA A 37 -3.54 4.36 39.08
C ALA A 37 -4.64 4.29 38.02
N VAL A 38 -4.36 4.83 36.83
CA VAL A 38 -5.26 4.77 35.70
C VAL A 38 -5.36 3.31 35.30
N THR A 39 -6.41 2.64 35.76
CA THR A 39 -6.90 1.42 35.13
C THR A 39 -7.30 1.82 33.71
N GLN A 40 -6.36 1.72 32.78
CA GLN A 40 -6.68 1.89 31.37
C GLN A 40 -7.69 0.82 30.99
N GLU A 41 -8.97 1.19 30.94
CA GLU A 41 -9.98 0.39 30.26
C GLU A 41 -9.46 0.08 28.86
N ILE A 42 -9.78 -1.13 28.34
CA ILE A 42 -9.55 -1.40 26.92
C ILE A 42 -10.35 -0.35 26.18
N GLN A 43 -9.67 0.64 25.59
CA GLN A 43 -10.26 1.89 25.10
C GLN A 43 -11.44 1.57 24.18
N GLN A 44 -12.61 2.12 24.50
CA GLN A 44 -13.77 2.10 23.62
C GLN A 44 -13.50 3.06 22.46
N VAL A 45 -12.99 2.52 21.35
CA VAL A 45 -12.63 3.30 20.19
C VAL A 45 -13.89 3.83 19.51
N VAL A 46 -13.94 5.13 19.31
CA VAL A 46 -14.95 5.82 18.51
C VAL A 46 -14.49 5.80 17.04
N VAL A 47 -15.37 5.40 16.15
CA VAL A 47 -15.09 5.28 14.72
C VAL A 47 -15.90 6.29 13.92
N THR A 48 -15.29 6.89 12.89
CA THR A 48 -15.88 7.98 12.11
C THR A 48 -16.44 7.53 10.75
N GLY A 49 -16.19 6.30 10.34
CA GLY A 49 -16.63 5.74 9.04
C GLY A 49 -18.14 5.40 8.95
N THR A 50 -19.01 6.05 9.74
CA THR A 50 -20.45 5.81 9.77
C THR A 50 -21.22 6.87 8.98
N ALA A 51 -22.52 6.61 8.75
CA ALA A 51 -23.46 7.59 8.20
C ALA A 51 -23.61 8.83 9.09
N MET A 52 -23.37 8.68 10.39
CA MET A 52 -23.54 9.76 11.35
C MET A 52 -22.33 10.69 11.34
N ALA A 53 -22.59 12.00 11.40
CA ALA A 53 -21.56 13.03 11.55
C ALA A 53 -20.75 12.90 12.85
N ARG A 54 -21.25 12.13 13.82
CA ARG A 54 -20.59 11.87 15.11
C ARG A 54 -20.10 10.43 15.17
N GLY A 55 -18.86 10.25 15.60
CA GLY A 55 -18.26 8.94 15.79
C GLY A 55 -19.08 8.02 16.71
N THR A 56 -19.12 6.72 16.40
CA THR A 56 -19.86 5.67 17.11
C THR A 56 -18.87 4.70 17.75
N ARG A 57 -19.17 4.19 18.95
CA ARG A 57 -18.31 3.16 19.56
C ARG A 57 -18.27 1.90 18.69
N LYS A 58 -17.11 1.28 18.54
CA LYS A 58 -16.90 0.07 17.72
C LYS A 58 -17.91 -1.04 18.06
N ILE A 59 -18.24 -1.20 19.34
CA ILE A 59 -19.20 -2.21 19.83
C ILE A 59 -20.64 -1.95 19.36
N ASP A 60 -20.98 -0.70 19.07
CA ASP A 60 -22.31 -0.28 18.65
C ASP A 60 -22.46 -0.21 17.12
N THR A 61 -21.46 -0.65 16.34
CA THR A 61 -21.51 -0.63 14.87
C THR A 61 -21.97 -1.97 14.30
N ALA A 62 -22.87 -1.95 13.29
CA ALA A 62 -23.34 -3.14 12.57
C ALA A 62 -22.45 -3.51 11.39
N PHE A 63 -21.11 -3.37 11.51
CA PHE A 63 -20.13 -3.68 10.48
C PHE A 63 -18.73 -3.92 11.08
N SER A 64 -17.83 -4.49 10.28
CA SER A 64 -16.45 -4.77 10.66
C SER A 64 -15.56 -3.54 10.47
N ILE A 65 -14.91 -3.10 11.53
CA ILE A 65 -13.93 -2.02 11.52
C ILE A 65 -12.77 -2.33 12.46
N THR A 66 -11.55 -2.10 11.99
CA THR A 66 -10.33 -2.15 12.81
C THR A 66 -9.81 -0.74 12.99
N THR A 67 -9.41 -0.39 14.20
CA THR A 67 -8.77 0.89 14.50
C THR A 67 -7.39 0.61 15.06
N ALA A 68 -6.37 1.23 14.46
CA ALA A 68 -5.01 1.25 14.99
C ALA A 68 -4.74 2.61 15.66
N THR A 69 -4.57 2.58 16.97
CA THR A 69 -4.20 3.77 17.75
C THR A 69 -2.71 4.09 17.59
N GLU A 70 -2.28 5.30 17.98
CA GLU A 70 -0.87 5.70 17.96
C GLU A 70 0.02 4.67 18.70
N GLU A 71 -0.42 4.16 19.86
CA GLU A 71 0.33 3.15 20.60
C GLU A 71 0.47 1.83 19.82
N GLN A 72 -0.60 1.37 19.18
CA GLN A 72 -0.57 0.15 18.35
C GLN A 72 0.31 0.34 17.11
N LEU A 73 0.29 1.52 16.50
CA LEU A 73 1.19 1.88 15.39
C LEU A 73 2.64 1.89 15.84
N LYS A 74 2.95 2.44 17.02
CA LYS A 74 4.30 2.41 17.60
C LYS A 74 4.80 0.99 17.86
N MET A 75 3.97 0.11 18.44
CA MET A 75 4.33 -1.29 18.69
C MET A 75 4.51 -2.08 17.38
N ALA A 76 3.65 -1.83 16.39
CA ALA A 76 3.74 -2.51 15.10
C ALA A 76 4.98 -2.11 14.29
N SER A 77 5.55 -0.92 14.56
CA SER A 77 6.74 -0.36 13.86
C SER A 77 6.65 -0.55 12.34
N PRO A 78 5.57 -0.06 11.68
CA PRO A 78 5.35 -0.34 10.27
C PRO A 78 6.48 0.28 9.43
N SER A 79 7.13 -0.53 8.61
CA SER A 79 8.18 -0.09 7.67
C SER A 79 7.59 0.60 6.45
N SER A 80 6.31 0.37 6.15
CA SER A 80 5.57 0.99 5.06
C SER A 80 4.15 1.35 5.52
N THR A 81 3.47 2.20 4.76
CA THR A 81 2.06 2.51 5.02
C THR A 81 1.17 1.27 4.86
N ALA A 82 1.48 0.39 3.91
CA ALA A 82 0.76 -0.87 3.72
C ALA A 82 0.93 -1.86 4.89
N ASP A 83 2.02 -1.77 5.66
CA ASP A 83 2.22 -2.64 6.82
C ASP A 83 1.15 -2.47 7.91
N ILE A 84 0.50 -1.32 7.96
CA ILE A 84 -0.63 -1.09 8.86
C ILE A 84 -1.77 -2.07 8.57
N LEU A 85 -1.96 -2.44 7.31
CA LEU A 85 -2.99 -3.39 6.90
C LEU A 85 -2.74 -4.80 7.43
N LYS A 86 -1.51 -5.14 7.83
CA LYS A 86 -1.19 -6.39 8.52
C LYS A 86 -1.84 -6.50 9.91
N LEU A 87 -2.31 -5.37 10.48
CA LEU A 87 -3.08 -5.35 11.73
C LEU A 87 -4.57 -5.65 11.50
N VAL A 88 -5.02 -5.72 10.25
CA VAL A 88 -6.42 -5.78 9.85
C VAL A 88 -6.79 -7.19 9.39
N PRO A 89 -7.61 -7.95 10.14
CA PRO A 89 -8.09 -9.26 9.69
C PRO A 89 -8.83 -9.17 8.35
N GLY A 90 -8.74 -10.23 7.53
CA GLY A 90 -9.36 -10.28 6.20
C GLY A 90 -8.66 -9.43 5.14
N VAL A 91 -7.52 -8.84 5.47
CA VAL A 91 -6.66 -8.11 4.54
C VAL A 91 -5.25 -8.71 4.58
N TYR A 92 -4.73 -9.07 3.43
CA TYR A 92 -3.35 -9.52 3.27
C TYR A 92 -2.56 -8.48 2.49
N ALA A 93 -1.50 -7.94 3.08
CA ALA A 93 -0.64 -6.93 2.47
C ALA A 93 0.78 -7.49 2.23
N GLU A 94 1.20 -7.50 0.98
CA GLU A 94 2.54 -7.90 0.53
C GLU A 94 3.44 -6.66 0.41
N SER A 95 3.92 -6.15 1.53
CA SER A 95 4.68 -4.90 1.64
C SER A 95 6.20 -5.09 1.46
N THR A 96 6.63 -5.88 0.47
CA THR A 96 8.05 -6.20 0.25
C THR A 96 8.70 -5.40 -0.88
N GLY A 97 7.96 -4.47 -1.48
CA GLY A 97 8.48 -3.55 -2.50
C GLY A 97 9.24 -2.35 -1.94
N GLY A 98 9.37 -2.22 -0.62
CA GLY A 98 9.93 -1.04 0.06
C GLY A 98 8.86 -0.27 0.84
N GLN A 99 9.04 1.03 1.04
CA GLN A 99 8.09 1.90 1.74
C GLN A 99 6.75 2.07 1.00
N SER A 100 6.74 1.86 -0.29
CA SER A 100 5.56 1.77 -1.14
C SER A 100 5.72 0.63 -2.14
N GLY A 101 4.63 0.24 -2.78
CA GLY A 101 4.63 -0.86 -3.74
C GLY A 101 4.19 -2.17 -3.13
N ALA A 102 3.07 -2.16 -2.45
CA ALA A 102 2.42 -3.34 -1.90
C ALA A 102 1.35 -3.88 -2.85
N ASN A 103 1.18 -5.21 -2.83
CA ASN A 103 -0.06 -5.83 -3.28
C ASN A 103 -0.96 -6.02 -2.05
N VAL A 104 -2.24 -5.71 -2.18
CA VAL A 104 -3.18 -5.82 -1.07
C VAL A 104 -4.41 -6.61 -1.50
N GLU A 105 -4.64 -7.70 -0.81
CA GLU A 105 -5.76 -8.62 -1.03
C GLU A 105 -6.80 -8.46 0.06
N VAL A 106 -8.09 -8.51 -0.29
CA VAL A 106 -9.20 -8.30 0.63
C VAL A 106 -10.24 -9.41 0.48
N ARG A 107 -10.53 -10.18 1.56
CA ARG A 107 -11.68 -11.09 1.69
C ARG A 107 -11.98 -11.99 0.50
N GLY A 108 -10.96 -12.55 -0.15
CA GLY A 108 -11.14 -13.42 -1.31
C GLY A 108 -11.53 -12.69 -2.60
N PHE A 109 -11.41 -11.37 -2.66
CA PHE A 109 -11.60 -10.61 -3.89
C PHE A 109 -10.46 -10.93 -4.85
N PRO A 110 -10.76 -11.22 -6.12
CA PRO A 110 -9.73 -11.53 -7.07
C PRO A 110 -8.97 -10.28 -7.48
N SER A 111 -7.67 -10.27 -7.23
CA SER A 111 -6.76 -9.17 -7.57
C SER A 111 -5.67 -9.66 -8.52
N GLY A 112 -5.29 -8.82 -9.47
CA GLY A 112 -4.16 -9.09 -10.38
C GLY A 112 -2.85 -8.55 -9.85
N SER A 113 -2.88 -7.38 -9.19
CA SER A 113 -1.72 -6.67 -8.66
C SER A 113 -2.17 -5.40 -7.93
N ASP A 114 -1.22 -4.72 -7.29
CA ASP A 114 -1.42 -3.47 -6.56
C ASP A 114 -2.52 -3.61 -5.46
N SER A 115 -3.45 -2.68 -5.33
CA SER A 115 -4.49 -2.73 -4.30
C SER A 115 -5.86 -2.28 -4.82
N PRO A 116 -6.46 -2.97 -5.78
CA PRO A 116 -7.67 -2.52 -6.49
C PRO A 116 -8.90 -2.36 -5.61
N PHE A 117 -8.91 -2.98 -4.43
CA PHE A 117 -10.05 -2.98 -3.52
C PHE A 117 -9.79 -2.23 -2.22
N VAL A 118 -8.78 -1.35 -2.21
CA VAL A 118 -8.46 -0.50 -1.05
C VAL A 118 -8.53 0.97 -1.45
N SER A 119 -9.38 1.74 -0.76
CA SER A 119 -9.40 3.20 -0.84
C SER A 119 -8.60 3.77 0.33
N VAL A 120 -7.70 4.72 0.05
CA VAL A 120 -6.93 5.44 1.06
C VAL A 120 -7.49 6.85 1.20
N GLN A 121 -7.83 7.21 2.44
CA GLN A 121 -8.47 8.48 2.77
C GLN A 121 -7.68 9.25 3.82
N LEU A 122 -7.79 10.56 3.78
CA LEU A 122 -7.32 11.49 4.79
C LEU A 122 -8.51 12.25 5.35
N ASN A 123 -8.80 12.09 6.65
CA ASN A 123 -9.99 12.62 7.33
C ASN A 123 -11.33 12.23 6.66
N GLY A 124 -11.38 11.08 5.99
CA GLY A 124 -12.56 10.61 5.24
C GLY A 124 -12.64 11.06 3.79
N ASN A 125 -11.69 11.89 3.32
CA ASN A 125 -11.56 12.28 1.92
C ASN A 125 -10.63 11.31 1.18
N PRO A 126 -11.03 10.74 0.03
CA PRO A 126 -10.12 9.94 -0.79
C PRO A 126 -8.94 10.78 -1.28
N ILE A 127 -7.71 10.26 -1.13
CA ILE A 127 -6.52 10.93 -1.67
C ILE A 127 -6.57 10.95 -3.19
N TYR A 128 -6.91 9.80 -3.79
CA TYR A 128 -7.18 9.69 -5.21
C TYR A 128 -8.38 8.73 -5.40
N PRO A 129 -9.43 9.13 -6.13
CA PRO A 129 -10.70 8.40 -6.12
C PRO A 129 -10.72 7.13 -6.98
N VAL A 130 -9.72 6.92 -7.84
CA VAL A 130 -9.63 5.73 -8.70
C VAL A 130 -8.92 4.62 -7.94
N PRO A 131 -9.60 3.51 -7.62
CA PRO A 131 -9.00 2.45 -6.81
C PRO A 131 -8.06 1.54 -7.61
N VAL A 132 -8.25 1.44 -8.93
CA VAL A 132 -7.46 0.57 -9.81
C VAL A 132 -6.68 1.42 -10.81
N LEU A 133 -5.37 1.40 -10.69
CA LEU A 133 -4.45 2.04 -11.60
C LEU A 133 -3.12 1.30 -11.54
N SER A 134 -2.69 0.65 -12.65
CA SER A 134 -1.46 -0.14 -12.70
C SER A 134 -0.24 0.68 -12.27
N PHE A 135 0.66 0.08 -11.51
CA PHE A 135 1.84 0.70 -10.91
C PHE A 135 1.55 1.82 -9.90
N PHE A 136 0.30 1.94 -9.49
CA PHE A 136 -0.12 2.83 -8.42
C PHE A 136 -1.05 2.07 -7.48
N GLU A 137 -0.65 1.95 -6.23
CA GLU A 137 -1.54 1.48 -5.17
C GLU A 137 -1.78 2.62 -4.16
N GLY A 138 -2.98 2.65 -3.56
CA GLY A 138 -3.41 3.80 -2.77
C GLY A 138 -2.46 4.18 -1.63
N THR A 139 -1.77 3.19 -1.00
CA THR A 139 -0.82 3.47 0.07
C THR A 139 0.48 4.12 -0.44
N SER A 140 0.76 4.04 -1.76
CA SER A 140 1.90 4.74 -2.38
C SER A 140 1.77 6.27 -2.31
N ALA A 141 0.54 6.79 -2.26
CA ALA A 141 0.29 8.23 -2.15
C ALA A 141 0.32 8.75 -0.70
N PHE A 142 0.70 7.91 0.25
CA PHE A 142 0.68 8.27 1.65
C PHE A 142 1.91 7.78 2.40
N ARG A 143 2.44 8.62 3.29
CA ARG A 143 3.52 8.24 4.23
C ARG A 143 3.04 8.51 5.65
N LEU A 144 3.29 7.54 6.54
CA LEU A 144 2.95 7.66 7.95
C LEU A 144 3.96 8.56 8.66
N ASP A 145 3.45 9.49 9.48
CA ASP A 145 4.23 10.35 10.39
C ASP A 145 3.46 10.69 11.67
N ASP A 146 4.07 11.46 12.56
CA ASP A 146 3.51 11.81 13.86
C ASP A 146 2.33 12.79 13.80
N THR A 147 1.91 13.25 12.60
CA THR A 147 0.70 14.05 12.40
C THR A 147 -0.59 13.21 12.41
N ILE A 148 -0.45 11.86 12.37
CA ILE A 148 -1.58 10.94 12.39
C ILE A 148 -1.97 10.60 13.83
N GLU A 149 -3.25 10.80 14.16
CA GLU A 149 -3.84 10.44 15.45
C GLU A 149 -4.15 8.95 15.51
N ARG A 150 -4.80 8.42 14.47
CA ARG A 150 -5.19 7.01 14.35
C ARG A 150 -5.51 6.63 12.92
N VAL A 151 -5.59 5.34 12.67
CA VAL A 151 -6.01 4.76 11.39
C VAL A 151 -7.25 3.91 11.59
N GLU A 152 -8.26 4.13 10.79
CA GLU A 152 -9.50 3.34 10.78
C GLU A 152 -9.57 2.56 9.47
N VAL A 153 -9.83 1.24 9.54
CA VAL A 153 -9.98 0.41 8.34
C VAL A 153 -11.33 -0.29 8.37
N LEU A 154 -12.23 0.16 7.47
CA LEU A 154 -13.52 -0.48 7.25
C LEU A 154 -13.37 -1.57 6.19
N ARG A 155 -14.05 -2.70 6.40
CA ARG A 155 -14.10 -3.81 5.45
C ARG A 155 -15.54 -4.03 5.00
N GLY A 156 -15.83 -3.70 3.74
CA GLY A 156 -17.19 -3.79 3.21
C GLY A 156 -18.19 -2.87 3.95
N GLY A 157 -19.42 -3.33 4.12
CA GLY A 157 -20.43 -2.64 4.89
C GLY A 157 -20.88 -1.30 4.29
N PRO A 158 -21.01 -0.25 5.11
CA PRO A 158 -21.50 1.05 4.66
C PRO A 158 -20.53 1.79 3.73
N SER A 159 -19.28 1.32 3.57
CA SER A 159 -18.33 1.92 2.62
C SER A 159 -18.82 1.88 1.17
N THR A 160 -19.77 1.00 0.84
CA THR A 160 -20.41 0.95 -0.48
C THR A 160 -21.37 2.12 -0.74
N ILE A 161 -21.77 2.86 0.29
CA ILE A 161 -22.73 3.98 0.21
C ILE A 161 -21.99 5.31 0.25
N TYR A 162 -20.93 5.44 1.04
CA TYR A 162 -20.23 6.68 1.31
C TYR A 162 -18.93 6.82 0.53
N SER A 163 -18.46 8.06 0.39
CA SER A 163 -17.20 8.40 -0.28
C SER A 163 -17.13 7.82 -1.69
N VAL A 164 -16.07 7.09 -2.03
CA VAL A 164 -15.89 6.46 -3.36
C VAL A 164 -16.74 5.19 -3.56
N GLY A 165 -17.56 4.80 -2.60
CA GLY A 165 -18.38 3.59 -2.73
C GLY A 165 -17.59 2.29 -2.75
N GLN A 166 -16.39 2.23 -2.14
CA GLN A 166 -15.48 1.07 -2.20
C GLN A 166 -16.06 -0.16 -1.47
N PRO A 167 -16.30 -1.29 -2.18
CA PRO A 167 -16.84 -2.49 -1.54
C PRO A 167 -15.81 -3.34 -0.79
N GLY A 168 -14.51 -3.12 -0.99
CA GLY A 168 -13.42 -3.85 -0.34
C GLY A 168 -13.06 -3.29 1.03
N ALA A 169 -11.96 -2.56 1.11
CA ALA A 169 -11.51 -1.91 2.33
C ALA A 169 -11.34 -0.40 2.14
N THR A 170 -11.68 0.36 3.17
CA THR A 170 -11.42 1.80 3.24
C THR A 170 -10.47 2.06 4.38
N MET A 171 -9.26 2.52 4.09
CA MET A 171 -8.22 2.89 5.04
C MET A 171 -8.23 4.41 5.22
N ASN A 172 -8.66 4.87 6.38
CA ASN A 172 -8.82 6.29 6.69
C ASN A 172 -7.81 6.74 7.75
N PHE A 173 -6.96 7.67 7.38
CA PHE A 173 -6.02 8.32 8.28
C PHE A 173 -6.64 9.58 8.88
N ILE A 174 -6.66 9.67 10.19
CA ILE A 174 -7.18 10.81 10.93
C ILE A 174 -6.02 11.68 11.40
N LEU A 175 -6.04 12.94 11.01
CA LEU A 175 -5.04 13.93 11.39
C LEU A 175 -5.28 14.45 12.81
N LYS A 176 -4.19 14.69 13.56
CA LYS A 176 -4.24 15.49 14.79
C LYS A 176 -4.68 16.92 14.49
N LYS A 177 -5.55 17.48 15.30
CA LYS A 177 -6.15 18.83 15.10
C LYS A 177 -5.58 19.90 16.03
N GLY A 178 -4.76 19.55 17.00
CA GLY A 178 -4.38 20.42 18.10
C GLY A 178 -5.43 20.46 19.21
N GLU A 179 -5.00 20.65 20.41
CA GLU A 179 -5.82 20.66 21.64
C GLU A 179 -5.44 21.83 22.53
N ASP A 180 -6.21 22.05 23.63
CA ASP A 180 -5.89 23.07 24.62
C ASP A 180 -4.52 22.83 25.27
N THR A 181 -4.16 21.56 25.51
CA THR A 181 -2.82 21.16 25.95
C THR A 181 -1.89 21.07 24.75
N PRO A 182 -0.82 21.86 24.66
CA PRO A 182 0.11 21.78 23.54
C PRO A 182 0.84 20.44 23.51
N GLU A 183 0.96 19.86 22.33
CA GLU A 183 1.83 18.70 22.05
C GLU A 183 2.98 19.15 21.16
N ARG A 184 4.21 18.93 21.62
CA ARG A 184 5.42 19.27 20.86
C ARG A 184 6.41 18.13 21.00
N THR A 185 6.76 17.53 19.86
CA THR A 185 7.65 16.37 19.86
C THR A 185 8.70 16.48 18.77
N ILE A 186 9.87 15.93 19.07
CA ILE A 186 10.90 15.57 18.10
C ILE A 186 11.28 14.12 18.32
N ARG A 187 11.36 13.34 17.24
CA ARG A 187 11.77 11.94 17.27
C ARG A 187 12.96 11.75 16.33
N LEU A 188 13.99 11.08 16.83
CA LEU A 188 15.13 10.62 16.05
C LEU A 188 15.04 9.10 15.94
N THR A 189 15.15 8.57 14.75
CA THR A 189 15.15 7.12 14.49
C THR A 189 16.38 6.73 13.69
N GLY A 190 17.07 5.69 14.13
CA GLY A 190 18.18 5.06 13.43
C GLY A 190 18.03 3.56 13.40
N GLY A 191 18.66 2.88 12.44
CA GLY A 191 18.51 1.43 12.34
C GLY A 191 19.27 0.77 11.20
N THR A 192 18.90 -0.45 10.91
CA THR A 192 19.48 -1.27 9.83
C THR A 192 19.44 -0.51 8.49
N GLY A 193 20.50 -0.64 7.71
CA GLY A 193 20.65 0.02 6.41
C GLY A 193 20.98 1.51 6.53
N ASP A 194 21.68 1.91 7.62
CA ASP A 194 21.97 3.32 7.90
C ASP A 194 20.73 4.20 7.93
N LEU A 195 19.62 3.68 8.44
CA LEU A 195 18.39 4.45 8.59
C LEU A 195 18.63 5.68 9.45
N ARG A 196 18.28 6.84 8.92
CA ARG A 196 18.29 8.13 9.60
C ARG A 196 16.97 8.81 9.33
N ARG A 197 16.17 9.00 10.38
CA ARG A 197 14.89 9.67 10.27
C ARG A 197 14.69 10.64 11.41
N VAL A 198 14.15 11.80 11.09
CA VAL A 198 13.74 12.84 12.05
C VAL A 198 12.26 13.09 11.80
N ASP A 199 11.43 12.98 12.84
CA ASP A 199 10.05 13.41 12.85
C ASP A 199 9.88 14.59 13.81
N VAL A 200 9.05 15.56 13.44
CA VAL A 200 8.71 16.72 14.26
C VAL A 200 7.19 16.89 14.26
N PHE A 201 6.61 17.18 15.41
CA PHE A 201 5.22 17.54 15.53
C PHE A 201 5.05 18.68 16.53
N LEU A 202 4.26 19.68 16.13
CA LEU A 202 3.88 20.83 16.95
C LEU A 202 2.37 21.01 16.82
N GLY A 203 1.64 20.99 17.93
CA GLY A 203 0.19 21.18 17.93
C GLY A 203 -0.30 21.91 19.16
N GLY A 204 -1.41 22.63 19.06
CA GLY A 204 -2.03 23.27 20.19
C GLY A 204 -3.02 24.37 19.83
N LYS A 205 -3.51 25.04 20.85
CA LYS A 205 -4.38 26.23 20.74
C LYS A 205 -3.57 27.44 20.25
N LEU A 206 -4.05 28.09 19.19
CA LEU A 206 -3.43 29.28 18.61
C LEU A 206 -4.08 30.58 19.13
N ALA A 207 -5.40 30.55 19.27
CA ALA A 207 -6.22 31.62 19.80
C ALA A 207 -7.54 31.02 20.30
N ASP A 208 -8.42 31.84 20.86
CA ASP A 208 -9.72 31.33 21.32
C ASP A 208 -10.54 30.71 20.17
N GLY A 209 -10.86 29.43 20.32
CA GLY A 209 -11.53 28.59 19.32
C GLY A 209 -10.71 28.28 18.07
N TRP A 210 -9.41 28.65 18.00
CA TRP A 210 -8.50 28.32 16.91
C TRP A 210 -7.40 27.36 17.40
N TYR A 211 -7.22 26.28 16.64
CA TYR A 211 -6.23 25.24 16.90
C TYR A 211 -5.42 24.97 15.65
N GLY A 212 -4.19 24.59 15.78
CA GLY A 212 -3.33 24.29 14.64
C GLY A 212 -2.31 23.23 14.96
N THR A 213 -1.89 22.52 13.91
CA THR A 213 -0.77 21.60 13.96
C THR A 213 0.13 21.79 12.76
N VAL A 214 1.41 21.48 12.96
CA VAL A 214 2.38 21.29 11.89
C VAL A 214 3.32 20.18 12.29
N GLY A 215 3.64 19.28 11.35
CA GLY A 215 4.58 18.19 11.60
C GLY A 215 5.01 17.54 10.30
N GLY A 216 5.88 16.55 10.40
CA GLY A 216 6.38 15.83 9.25
C GLY A 216 7.67 15.11 9.54
N PHE A 217 8.32 14.60 8.51
CA PHE A 217 9.58 13.88 8.63
C PHE A 217 10.58 14.23 7.51
N ALA A 218 11.85 13.88 7.78
CA ALA A 218 12.89 13.68 6.77
C ALA A 218 13.60 12.36 7.05
N ARG A 219 13.90 11.56 6.00
CA ARG A 219 14.53 10.24 6.14
C ARG A 219 15.49 9.92 5.01
N GLN A 220 16.46 9.06 5.32
CA GLN A 220 17.36 8.42 4.34
C GLN A 220 17.76 7.03 4.85
N THR A 221 17.93 6.06 3.94
CA THR A 221 18.45 4.73 4.26
C THR A 221 18.97 4.01 3.02
N HIS A 222 19.93 3.11 3.19
CA HIS A 222 20.33 2.14 2.17
C HIS A 222 19.44 0.89 2.17
N GLY A 223 18.51 0.78 3.14
CA GLY A 223 17.58 -0.34 3.24
C GLY A 223 18.19 -1.62 3.80
N VAL A 224 17.35 -2.62 4.08
CA VAL A 224 17.78 -3.97 4.48
C VAL A 224 18.51 -4.67 3.33
N ARG A 225 18.13 -4.37 2.10
CA ARG A 225 18.76 -4.82 0.85
C ARG A 225 19.43 -3.61 0.21
N ASP A 226 20.76 -3.48 0.40
CA ASP A 226 21.53 -2.35 -0.08
C ASP A 226 21.76 -2.43 -1.60
N PRO A 227 21.16 -1.53 -2.41
CA PRO A 227 21.40 -1.47 -3.86
C PRO A 227 22.67 -0.70 -4.22
N GLN A 228 23.55 -0.38 -3.25
CA GLN A 228 24.73 0.46 -3.35
C GLN A 228 24.45 1.96 -3.60
N PHE A 229 23.19 2.39 -3.44
CA PHE A 229 22.73 3.79 -3.42
C PHE A 229 21.63 3.94 -2.38
N LEU A 230 21.20 5.18 -2.09
CA LEU A 230 20.11 5.38 -1.14
C LEU A 230 18.85 4.67 -1.63
N ALA A 231 18.41 3.66 -0.87
CA ALA A 231 17.16 2.95 -1.14
C ALA A 231 15.94 3.82 -0.85
N ASP A 232 15.96 4.57 0.25
CA ASP A 232 14.91 5.54 0.57
C ASP A 232 15.52 6.93 0.76
N ASP A 233 14.83 7.95 0.25
CA ASP A 233 15.16 9.35 0.45
C ASP A 233 13.87 10.17 0.37
N GLY A 234 13.52 10.86 1.45
CA GLY A 234 12.27 11.59 1.42
C GLY A 234 12.00 12.51 2.59
N LYS A 235 11.01 13.34 2.39
CA LYS A 235 10.50 14.31 3.36
C LYS A 235 9.01 14.56 3.16
N GLN A 236 8.36 14.95 4.23
CA GLN A 236 6.95 15.29 4.25
C GLN A 236 6.67 16.38 5.26
N ILE A 237 5.73 17.24 4.96
CA ILE A 237 5.19 18.23 5.89
C ILE A 237 3.66 18.20 5.80
N THR A 238 3.01 18.25 6.97
CA THR A 238 1.55 18.30 7.10
C THR A 238 1.19 19.40 8.07
N GLY A 239 0.16 20.19 7.77
CA GLY A 239 -0.39 21.18 8.67
C GLY A 239 -1.91 21.11 8.72
N THR A 240 -2.49 21.41 9.88
CA THR A 240 -3.94 21.59 10.07
C THR A 240 -4.24 22.92 10.73
N LEU A 241 -5.38 23.50 10.36
CA LEU A 241 -5.93 24.67 11.02
C LEU A 241 -7.42 24.42 11.28
N THR A 242 -7.80 24.38 12.54
CA THR A 242 -9.18 24.11 12.98
C THR A 242 -9.78 25.31 13.67
N ARG A 243 -10.98 25.71 13.26
CA ARG A 243 -11.83 26.69 13.94
C ARG A 243 -13.00 25.95 14.58
N LYS A 244 -13.13 26.03 15.89
CA LYS A 244 -14.32 25.59 16.62
C LYS A 244 -15.44 26.61 16.41
N LEU A 245 -16.62 26.13 16.10
CA LEU A 245 -17.84 26.90 15.88
C LEU A 245 -18.87 26.54 16.97
N ASP A 246 -19.94 27.31 17.08
CA ASP A 246 -21.04 26.95 17.95
C ASP A 246 -21.78 25.73 17.35
N GLY A 247 -21.60 24.56 17.98
CA GLY A 247 -22.16 23.29 17.55
C GLY A 247 -21.44 22.60 16.40
N GLY A 248 -20.18 23.00 16.09
CA GLY A 248 -19.41 22.36 15.02
C GLY A 248 -17.97 22.82 14.91
N GLU A 249 -17.34 22.50 13.79
CA GLU A 249 -15.98 22.95 13.47
C GLU A 249 -15.72 22.96 11.96
N ILE A 250 -14.72 23.73 11.56
CA ILE A 250 -14.10 23.65 10.25
C ILE A 250 -12.61 23.39 10.42
N THR A 251 -12.09 22.40 9.69
CA THR A 251 -10.66 22.07 9.64
C THR A 251 -10.17 22.17 8.20
N VAL A 252 -9.14 22.95 7.98
CA VAL A 252 -8.40 22.97 6.71
C VAL A 252 -7.06 22.29 6.95
N TYR A 253 -6.62 21.47 6.00
CA TYR A 253 -5.34 20.78 6.08
C TYR A 253 -4.60 20.82 4.75
N ALA A 254 -3.27 20.76 4.85
CA ALA A 254 -2.40 20.62 3.70
C ALA A 254 -1.28 19.63 4.01
N ARG A 255 -0.90 18.82 3.01
CA ARG A 255 0.20 17.87 3.09
C ARG A 255 1.02 17.91 1.82
N LEU A 256 2.33 18.07 1.96
CA LEU A 256 3.28 18.02 0.87
C LEU A 256 4.27 16.90 1.12
N THR A 257 4.46 16.04 0.13
CA THR A 257 5.35 14.87 0.19
C THR A 257 6.29 14.90 -1.01
N ASP A 258 7.58 14.68 -0.75
CA ASP A 258 8.62 14.45 -1.75
C ASP A 258 9.44 13.28 -1.22
N ASP A 259 9.12 12.06 -1.68
CA ASP A 259 9.64 10.83 -1.09
C ASP A 259 9.75 9.73 -2.15
N LYS A 260 10.81 8.94 -2.06
CA LYS A 260 11.07 7.83 -2.97
C LYS A 260 11.70 6.65 -2.25
N ASN A 261 11.47 5.46 -2.81
CA ASN A 261 12.10 4.23 -2.36
C ASN A 261 12.49 3.34 -3.52
N ALA A 262 13.63 2.64 -3.41
CA ALA A 262 13.95 1.54 -4.31
C ALA A 262 12.81 0.51 -4.30
N PHE A 263 12.35 0.10 -5.48
CA PHE A 263 11.26 -0.86 -5.59
C PHE A 263 11.82 -2.27 -5.80
N TYR A 264 11.81 -3.07 -4.75
CA TYR A 264 12.34 -4.42 -4.75
C TYR A 264 11.35 -5.41 -5.39
N THR A 265 11.86 -6.21 -6.33
CA THR A 265 11.12 -7.28 -6.99
C THR A 265 11.71 -8.65 -6.65
N GLY A 266 11.54 -9.65 -7.51
CA GLY A 266 12.07 -10.99 -7.27
C GLY A 266 13.59 -11.05 -7.28
N VAL A 267 14.15 -11.98 -6.52
CA VAL A 267 15.58 -12.32 -6.45
C VAL A 267 15.77 -13.81 -6.73
N PRO A 268 16.99 -14.23 -7.14
CA PRO A 268 17.31 -15.64 -7.35
C PRO A 268 17.16 -16.49 -6.09
N LEU A 269 16.50 -17.63 -6.23
CA LEU A 269 16.24 -18.64 -5.21
C LEU A 269 16.32 -20.05 -5.81
N ILE A 270 16.34 -21.08 -4.98
CA ILE A 270 16.17 -22.47 -5.39
C ILE A 270 14.83 -22.99 -4.87
N SER A 271 14.03 -23.51 -5.77
CA SER A 271 12.79 -24.23 -5.47
C SER A 271 13.04 -25.74 -5.56
N SER A 272 12.40 -26.50 -4.69
CA SER A 272 12.39 -27.96 -4.72
C SER A 272 11.06 -28.49 -4.19
N ASN A 273 10.85 -29.81 -4.29
CA ASN A 273 9.63 -30.45 -3.83
C ASN A 273 8.34 -29.77 -4.39
N ASN A 274 8.33 -29.53 -5.70
CA ASN A 274 7.22 -28.88 -6.40
C ASN A 274 6.83 -27.52 -5.78
N GLY A 275 7.83 -26.68 -5.51
CA GLY A 275 7.63 -25.33 -4.97
C GLY A 275 7.39 -25.24 -3.46
N ARG A 276 7.30 -26.41 -2.76
CA ARG A 276 7.00 -26.45 -1.32
C ARG A 276 8.20 -26.13 -0.44
N THR A 277 9.41 -26.24 -0.99
CA THR A 277 10.66 -25.95 -0.27
C THR A 277 11.44 -24.90 -1.04
N ILE A 278 11.78 -23.81 -0.38
CA ILE A 278 12.54 -22.69 -0.94
C ILE A 278 13.82 -22.53 -0.13
N SER A 279 14.92 -22.31 -0.83
CA SER A 279 16.23 -22.07 -0.24
C SER A 279 17.00 -20.99 -0.99
N SER A 280 18.05 -20.48 -0.37
CA SER A 280 18.95 -19.49 -0.98
C SER A 280 19.58 -20.02 -2.26
N PHE A 281 19.70 -19.16 -3.26
CA PHE A 281 20.50 -19.40 -4.45
C PHE A 281 21.99 -19.39 -4.08
N PRO A 282 22.83 -20.22 -4.68
CA PRO A 282 24.26 -20.27 -4.36
C PRO A 282 24.91 -18.87 -4.50
N GLY A 283 25.54 -18.39 -3.43
CA GLY A 283 26.18 -17.07 -3.38
C GLY A 283 25.22 -15.87 -3.27
N PHE A 284 23.91 -16.09 -3.07
CA PHE A 284 22.92 -15.03 -2.93
C PHE A 284 22.12 -15.21 -1.64
N ASP A 285 22.26 -14.26 -0.71
CA ASP A 285 21.35 -14.19 0.46
C ASP A 285 20.04 -13.47 0.06
N PRO A 286 18.91 -14.17 0.01
CA PRO A 286 17.65 -13.58 -0.44
C PRO A 286 17.02 -12.60 0.56
N LEU A 287 17.49 -12.57 1.80
CA LEU A 287 16.95 -11.70 2.86
C LEU A 287 17.56 -10.30 2.83
N THR A 288 18.84 -10.22 2.43
CA THR A 288 19.61 -8.97 2.43
C THR A 288 20.15 -8.58 1.04
N GLY A 289 20.20 -9.54 0.10
CA GLY A 289 20.71 -9.31 -1.25
C GLY A 289 19.66 -8.69 -2.18
N THR A 290 20.14 -7.94 -3.16
CA THR A 290 19.38 -7.43 -4.31
C THR A 290 20.22 -7.53 -5.57
N LEU A 291 19.58 -7.69 -6.73
CA LEU A 291 20.24 -7.61 -8.03
C LEU A 291 20.62 -6.16 -8.41
N MET A 292 19.93 -5.17 -7.84
CA MET A 292 20.24 -3.77 -8.07
C MET A 292 21.67 -3.44 -7.64
N SER A 293 22.35 -2.57 -8.41
CA SER A 293 23.73 -2.16 -8.17
C SER A 293 23.98 -0.75 -8.68
N ASN A 294 25.11 -0.15 -8.32
CA ASN A 294 25.56 1.10 -8.92
C ASN A 294 25.77 1.01 -10.43
N GLU A 295 26.08 -0.18 -10.95
CA GLU A 295 26.26 -0.40 -12.39
C GLU A 295 24.93 -0.32 -13.16
N LEU A 296 23.83 -0.77 -12.54
CA LEU A 296 22.49 -0.71 -13.11
C LEU A 296 21.75 0.60 -12.79
N ARG A 297 22.30 1.43 -11.91
CA ARG A 297 21.60 2.62 -11.40
C ARG A 297 21.16 3.56 -12.51
N HIS A 298 22.09 3.94 -13.41
CA HIS A 298 21.81 4.81 -14.54
C HIS A 298 21.70 3.96 -15.80
N PHE A 299 20.56 3.99 -16.44
CA PHE A 299 20.29 3.20 -17.63
C PHE A 299 19.57 4.00 -18.70
N THR A 300 19.71 3.55 -19.93
CA THR A 300 19.11 4.17 -21.11
C THR A 300 17.97 3.30 -21.61
N ILE A 301 16.90 3.92 -22.08
CA ILE A 301 15.79 3.28 -22.78
C ILE A 301 15.78 3.78 -24.22
N ASP A 302 15.81 2.87 -25.20
CA ASP A 302 15.56 3.17 -26.60
C ASP A 302 14.06 3.41 -26.80
N ALA A 303 13.62 4.66 -26.67
CA ALA A 303 12.21 5.02 -26.61
C ALA A 303 11.53 5.14 -27.98
N ALA A 304 12.28 5.40 -29.03
CA ALA A 304 11.86 5.47 -30.44
C ALA A 304 13.11 5.65 -31.31
N PRO A 305 13.00 5.49 -32.66
CA PRO A 305 14.10 5.78 -33.55
C PRO A 305 14.71 7.17 -33.32
N GLY A 306 16.01 7.19 -32.95
CA GLY A 306 16.75 8.41 -32.64
C GLY A 306 16.37 9.10 -31.32
N LYS A 307 15.58 8.46 -30.48
CA LYS A 307 15.18 9.00 -29.16
C LYS A 307 15.56 8.00 -28.05
N THR A 308 16.43 8.41 -27.16
CA THR A 308 16.78 7.69 -25.93
C THR A 308 16.33 8.46 -24.70
N LEU A 309 16.08 7.76 -23.61
CA LEU A 309 15.73 8.33 -22.32
C LEU A 309 16.67 7.80 -21.26
N GLU A 310 17.24 8.70 -20.48
CA GLU A 310 18.06 8.36 -19.32
C GLU A 310 17.16 8.23 -18.07
N ARG A 311 17.39 7.19 -17.26
CA ARG A 311 16.66 6.93 -16.02
C ARG A 311 17.62 6.56 -14.90
N ASP A 312 17.17 6.78 -13.64
CA ASP A 312 17.89 6.41 -12.42
C ASP A 312 17.04 5.45 -11.58
N LEU A 313 17.55 4.24 -11.30
CA LEU A 313 16.87 3.27 -10.42
C LEU A 313 16.68 3.80 -9.00
N ALA A 314 17.49 4.78 -8.57
CA ALA A 314 17.32 5.43 -7.27
C ALA A 314 16.03 6.28 -7.18
N ASP A 315 15.37 6.58 -8.31
CA ASP A 315 14.06 7.22 -8.29
C ASP A 315 12.93 6.24 -7.93
N GLY A 316 13.12 4.97 -8.15
CA GLY A 316 12.31 3.87 -7.63
C GLY A 316 10.81 4.05 -7.72
N ARG A 317 10.08 3.78 -6.64
CA ARG A 317 8.72 4.28 -6.41
C ARG A 317 8.79 5.65 -5.76
N GLY A 318 8.70 6.68 -6.58
CA GLY A 318 8.77 8.07 -6.16
C GLY A 318 7.42 8.75 -6.18
N MET A 319 7.27 9.71 -5.28
CA MET A 319 6.11 10.58 -5.22
C MET A 319 6.51 12.00 -4.89
N LYS A 320 6.08 12.97 -5.71
CA LYS A 320 6.11 14.38 -5.39
C LYS A 320 4.71 14.94 -5.49
N ALA A 321 4.03 15.08 -4.34
CA ALA A 321 2.60 15.33 -4.34
C ALA A 321 2.17 16.31 -3.25
N GLY A 322 1.05 16.98 -3.49
CA GLY A 322 0.35 17.82 -2.54
C GLY A 322 -1.12 17.44 -2.41
N VAL A 323 -1.60 17.50 -1.17
CA VAL A 323 -3.00 17.35 -0.81
C VAL A 323 -3.42 18.62 -0.05
N VAL A 324 -4.56 19.19 -0.42
CA VAL A 324 -5.21 20.25 0.35
C VAL A 324 -6.68 19.87 0.51
N GLY A 325 -7.18 19.92 1.73
CA GLY A 325 -8.56 19.56 2.01
C GLY A 325 -9.20 20.44 3.08
N ALA A 326 -10.52 20.36 3.15
CA ALA A 326 -11.33 21.03 4.14
C ALA A 326 -12.46 20.11 4.62
N ASP A 327 -12.63 20.05 5.93
CA ASP A 327 -13.68 19.31 6.60
C ASP A 327 -14.54 20.31 7.37
N TYR A 328 -15.82 20.36 7.08
CA TYR A 328 -16.80 21.18 7.77
C TYR A 328 -17.85 20.29 8.41
N GLU A 329 -18.07 20.46 9.70
CA GLU A 329 -19.12 19.78 10.45
C GLU A 329 -19.84 20.81 11.34
N GLN A 330 -21.17 20.94 11.20
CA GLN A 330 -21.96 21.93 11.90
C GLN A 330 -23.37 21.42 12.17
N LYS A 331 -23.91 21.73 13.36
CA LYS A 331 -25.33 21.58 13.66
C LYS A 331 -26.08 22.89 13.36
N ILE A 332 -26.95 22.85 12.36
CA ILE A 332 -27.70 24.05 11.89
C ILE A 332 -29.18 23.73 11.98
N GLY A 333 -29.92 24.42 12.88
CA GLY A 333 -31.37 24.25 13.00
C GLY A 333 -31.85 22.83 13.29
N GLY A 334 -31.02 22.05 14.01
CA GLY A 334 -31.26 20.64 14.30
C GLY A 334 -30.87 19.66 13.22
N TRP A 335 -30.28 20.15 12.10
CA TRP A 335 -29.66 19.34 11.07
C TRP A 335 -28.17 19.22 11.35
N ASP A 336 -27.61 18.01 11.25
CA ASP A 336 -26.18 17.77 11.24
C ASP A 336 -25.72 17.86 9.77
N VAL A 337 -24.89 18.86 9.45
CA VAL A 337 -24.33 19.08 8.11
C VAL A 337 -22.85 18.77 8.15
N SER A 338 -22.38 17.93 7.22
CA SER A 338 -20.97 17.61 7.03
C SER A 338 -20.61 17.78 5.56
N ASN A 339 -19.53 18.50 5.30
CA ASN A 339 -18.95 18.61 3.96
C ASN A 339 -17.45 18.32 4.03
N LYS A 340 -16.98 17.50 3.12
CA LYS A 340 -15.57 17.10 3.01
C LYS A 340 -15.09 17.29 1.58
N ALA A 341 -14.13 18.19 1.38
CA ALA A 341 -13.56 18.48 0.07
C ALA A 341 -12.04 18.26 0.09
N ASN A 342 -11.50 17.75 -1.02
CA ASN A 342 -10.09 17.45 -1.15
C ASN A 342 -9.61 17.70 -2.59
N TYR A 343 -8.43 18.30 -2.72
CA TYR A 343 -7.69 18.42 -3.97
C TYR A 343 -6.32 17.75 -3.83
N PHE A 344 -6.02 16.85 -4.76
CA PHE A 344 -4.74 16.16 -4.87
C PHE A 344 -4.08 16.48 -6.22
N LYS A 345 -2.77 16.72 -6.18
CA LYS A 345 -1.93 16.79 -7.37
C LYS A 345 -0.58 16.14 -7.05
N GLY A 346 -0.10 15.25 -7.93
CA GLY A 346 1.19 14.61 -7.74
C GLY A 346 1.76 13.97 -9.00
N ASP A 347 3.09 13.95 -9.04
CA ASP A 347 3.88 13.17 -9.97
C ASP A 347 4.32 11.90 -9.25
N LEU A 348 4.00 10.75 -9.81
CA LEU A 348 4.34 9.43 -9.30
C LEU A 348 5.09 8.65 -10.36
N ASN A 349 6.15 7.99 -9.95
CA ASN A 349 6.94 7.15 -10.85
C ASN A 349 7.18 5.76 -10.26
N THR A 350 7.37 4.80 -11.16
CA THR A 350 7.90 3.48 -10.86
C THR A 350 9.04 3.23 -11.86
N ILE A 351 10.27 3.49 -11.42
CA ILE A 351 11.48 3.20 -12.16
C ILE A 351 12.15 2.03 -11.45
N SER A 352 12.06 0.84 -12.03
CA SER A 352 12.42 -0.37 -11.31
C SER A 352 12.86 -1.50 -12.21
N MET A 353 13.53 -2.45 -11.57
CA MET A 353 13.95 -3.69 -12.19
C MET A 353 12.92 -4.78 -11.94
N PHE A 354 12.43 -5.40 -13.01
CA PHE A 354 11.49 -6.52 -12.97
C PHE A 354 12.16 -7.76 -13.51
N THR A 355 12.35 -8.78 -12.65
CA THR A 355 12.97 -10.04 -13.06
C THR A 355 12.19 -10.69 -14.19
N GLY A 356 12.93 -11.16 -15.20
CA GLY A 356 12.42 -11.89 -16.35
C GLY A 356 12.52 -13.41 -16.15
N ASN A 357 13.34 -14.07 -17.00
CA ASN A 357 13.54 -15.51 -16.95
C ASN A 357 14.27 -15.96 -15.67
N ASN A 358 14.11 -17.24 -15.31
CA ASN A 358 14.86 -17.85 -14.22
C ASN A 358 16.37 -17.87 -14.52
N PRO A 359 17.24 -17.85 -13.51
CA PRO A 359 18.68 -17.93 -13.68
C PRO A 359 19.11 -19.16 -14.49
N VAL A 360 20.08 -18.96 -15.40
CA VAL A 360 20.72 -20.01 -16.21
C VAL A 360 22.23 -19.77 -16.24
N THR A 361 23.02 -20.78 -16.67
CA THR A 361 24.45 -20.55 -16.88
C THR A 361 24.71 -19.65 -18.10
N ALA A 362 25.81 -18.89 -18.09
CA ALA A 362 26.24 -18.08 -19.25
C ALA A 362 26.37 -18.92 -20.51
N ALA A 363 26.90 -20.15 -20.39
CA ALA A 363 26.98 -21.10 -21.51
C ALA A 363 25.59 -21.45 -22.07
N ALA A 364 24.60 -21.68 -21.21
CA ALA A 364 23.22 -21.98 -21.64
C ALA A 364 22.58 -20.77 -22.32
N TYR A 365 22.81 -19.56 -21.81
CA TYR A 365 22.35 -18.32 -22.43
C TYR A 365 22.94 -18.13 -23.82
N LEU A 366 24.29 -18.30 -23.95
CA LEU A 366 24.98 -18.18 -25.23
C LEU A 366 24.49 -19.22 -26.24
N ALA A 367 24.25 -20.45 -25.79
CA ALA A 367 23.71 -21.52 -26.64
C ALA A 367 22.31 -21.19 -27.17
N ALA A 368 21.44 -20.65 -26.33
CA ALA A 368 20.10 -20.18 -26.72
C ALA A 368 20.15 -19.01 -27.71
N ALA A 369 21.08 -18.05 -27.48
CA ALA A 369 21.31 -16.94 -28.40
C ALA A 369 21.80 -17.44 -29.78
N ASN A 370 22.74 -18.40 -29.83
CA ASN A 370 23.19 -19.01 -31.09
C ASN A 370 22.03 -19.73 -31.79
N ALA A 371 21.26 -20.52 -31.08
CA ALA A 371 20.11 -21.21 -31.65
C ALA A 371 19.10 -20.24 -32.32
N SER A 372 18.96 -19.06 -31.78
CA SER A 372 18.04 -18.02 -32.29
C SER A 372 18.62 -17.21 -33.44
N TYR A 373 19.91 -16.83 -33.37
CA TYR A 373 20.48 -15.82 -34.26
C TYR A 373 21.69 -16.29 -35.09
N ASN A 374 22.22 -17.47 -34.81
CA ASN A 374 23.35 -18.08 -35.51
C ASN A 374 23.25 -19.62 -35.52
N PRO A 375 22.13 -20.18 -36.01
CA PRO A 375 21.78 -21.61 -35.82
C PRO A 375 22.70 -22.61 -36.50
N LEU A 376 23.53 -22.16 -37.44
CA LEU A 376 24.53 -23.00 -38.14
C LEU A 376 25.85 -23.11 -37.40
N ALA A 377 26.07 -22.28 -36.37
CA ALA A 377 27.31 -22.27 -35.61
C ALA A 377 27.25 -23.21 -34.38
N ASN A 378 28.43 -23.44 -33.79
CA ASN A 378 28.50 -24.14 -32.52
C ASN A 378 27.80 -23.34 -31.40
N ALA A 379 27.15 -24.02 -30.48
CA ALA A 379 26.43 -23.41 -29.37
C ALA A 379 27.28 -22.44 -28.51
N ALA A 380 28.60 -22.61 -28.48
CA ALA A 380 29.54 -21.73 -27.79
C ALA A 380 30.13 -20.61 -28.67
N SER A 381 29.59 -20.39 -29.90
CA SER A 381 30.14 -19.44 -30.88
C SER A 381 29.82 -18.01 -30.56
N GLY A 382 30.73 -17.32 -29.89
CA GLY A 382 30.56 -15.92 -29.49
C GLY A 382 31.41 -15.54 -28.30
N SER A 383 31.20 -14.33 -27.83
CA SER A 383 31.89 -13.81 -26.63
C SER A 383 30.86 -13.25 -25.65
N MET A 384 31.06 -13.53 -24.37
CA MET A 384 30.37 -12.89 -23.26
C MET A 384 31.41 -12.18 -22.41
N THR A 385 31.23 -10.88 -22.21
CA THR A 385 32.15 -10.05 -21.42
C THR A 385 31.36 -9.18 -20.45
N TYR A 386 31.94 -8.92 -19.29
CA TYR A 386 31.37 -7.87 -18.41
C TYR A 386 31.46 -6.51 -19.09
N VAL A 387 30.50 -5.65 -18.85
CA VAL A 387 30.53 -4.26 -19.37
C VAL A 387 31.77 -3.52 -18.88
N ARG A 388 32.24 -3.81 -17.66
CA ARG A 388 33.48 -3.26 -17.09
C ARG A 388 34.75 -3.93 -17.62
N GLY A 389 34.61 -4.90 -18.51
CA GLY A 389 35.72 -5.66 -19.07
C GLY A 389 35.97 -7.01 -18.42
N GLY A 390 36.64 -7.91 -19.17
CA GLY A 390 36.89 -9.30 -18.76
C GLY A 390 35.85 -10.29 -19.29
N ALA A 391 36.29 -11.53 -19.54
CA ALA A 391 35.44 -12.61 -20.01
C ALA A 391 34.54 -13.13 -18.89
N VAL A 392 33.30 -13.50 -19.21
CA VAL A 392 32.36 -14.15 -18.30
C VAL A 392 32.66 -15.65 -18.27
N ASP A 393 32.75 -16.23 -17.06
CA ASP A 393 32.89 -17.69 -16.91
C ASP A 393 31.65 -18.38 -17.50
N PRO A 394 31.80 -19.42 -18.35
CA PRO A 394 30.67 -20.19 -18.88
C PRO A 394 29.73 -20.76 -17.82
N ASN A 395 30.19 -21.02 -16.61
CA ASN A 395 29.39 -21.52 -15.48
C ASN A 395 28.76 -20.40 -14.65
N GLN A 396 29.13 -19.14 -14.89
CA GLN A 396 28.49 -18.00 -14.20
C GLN A 396 26.98 -18.04 -14.42
N GLN A 397 26.24 -17.99 -13.30
CA GLN A 397 24.79 -17.85 -13.37
C GLN A 397 24.43 -16.43 -13.78
N VAL A 398 23.57 -16.30 -14.78
CA VAL A 398 23.09 -15.06 -15.34
C VAL A 398 21.57 -14.98 -15.28
N VAL A 399 21.03 -13.78 -15.24
CA VAL A 399 19.60 -13.53 -15.19
C VAL A 399 19.26 -12.32 -16.05
N GLN A 400 18.04 -12.31 -16.58
CA GLN A 400 17.47 -11.19 -17.30
C GLN A 400 16.50 -10.42 -16.42
N ALA A 401 16.53 -9.10 -16.47
CA ALA A 401 15.54 -8.26 -15.83
C ALA A 401 15.24 -7.01 -16.68
N GLY A 402 13.98 -6.67 -16.81
CA GLY A 402 13.55 -5.44 -17.48
C GLY A 402 13.76 -4.24 -16.57
N LEU A 403 14.42 -3.20 -17.07
CA LEU A 403 14.51 -1.92 -16.39
C LEU A 403 13.38 -1.01 -16.93
N TRP A 404 12.28 -0.95 -16.18
CA TRP A 404 11.04 -0.30 -16.60
C TRP A 404 10.93 1.12 -16.06
N SER A 405 10.30 1.99 -16.85
CA SER A 405 9.93 3.34 -16.44
C SER A 405 8.42 3.52 -16.63
N VAL A 406 7.74 3.85 -15.56
CA VAL A 406 6.32 4.22 -15.55
C VAL A 406 6.19 5.54 -14.82
N GLU A 407 5.73 6.56 -15.52
CA GLU A 407 5.53 7.89 -14.97
C GLU A 407 4.06 8.29 -15.09
N LYS A 408 3.50 8.90 -14.04
CA LYS A 408 2.12 9.33 -13.97
C LYS A 408 2.02 10.71 -13.33
N GLU A 409 1.34 11.65 -14.00
CA GLU A 409 0.88 12.90 -13.40
C GLU A 409 -0.59 12.75 -13.02
N LEU A 410 -0.89 12.75 -11.71
CA LEU A 410 -2.23 12.56 -11.18
C LEU A 410 -2.80 13.87 -10.64
N ARG A 411 -4.10 14.09 -10.88
CA ARG A 411 -4.86 15.20 -10.28
C ARG A 411 -6.25 14.71 -9.93
N SER A 412 -6.76 15.12 -8.77
CA SER A 412 -8.15 14.88 -8.43
C SER A 412 -8.73 15.99 -7.54
N PHE A 413 -10.03 16.17 -7.65
CA PHE A 413 -10.85 16.91 -6.71
C PHE A 413 -12.00 16.00 -6.29
N THR A 414 -12.27 15.90 -5.00
CA THR A 414 -13.41 15.17 -4.45
C THR A 414 -14.17 16.06 -3.48
N ASP A 415 -15.49 15.92 -3.44
CA ASP A 415 -16.37 16.60 -2.51
C ASP A 415 -17.52 15.69 -2.10
N GLU A 416 -17.80 15.63 -0.80
CA GLU A 416 -18.95 14.91 -0.26
C GLU A 416 -19.71 15.79 0.71
N LEU A 417 -20.99 16.01 0.42
CA LEU A 417 -21.94 16.67 1.31
C LEU A 417 -22.88 15.64 1.93
N ARG A 418 -23.05 15.69 3.25
CA ARG A 418 -24.05 14.90 4.01
C ARG A 418 -24.90 15.85 4.86
N ILE A 419 -26.18 15.56 4.92
CA ILE A 419 -27.14 16.25 5.76
C ILE A 419 -27.97 15.18 6.49
N SER A 420 -27.94 15.19 7.82
CA SER A 420 -28.61 14.19 8.65
C SER A 420 -29.54 14.86 9.64
N LYS A 421 -30.67 14.23 9.94
CA LYS A 421 -31.61 14.67 10.99
C LYS A 421 -32.46 13.50 11.47
N GLU A 422 -32.76 13.50 12.73
CA GLU A 422 -33.89 12.71 13.27
C GLU A 422 -35.21 13.37 12.84
N ILE A 423 -35.82 12.82 11.76
CA ILE A 423 -37.03 13.38 11.13
C ILE A 423 -38.33 12.93 11.80
N VAL A 424 -38.34 11.73 12.35
CA VAL A 424 -39.36 11.19 13.25
C VAL A 424 -38.66 10.49 14.42
N PRO A 425 -39.30 10.31 15.58
CA PRO A 425 -38.66 9.68 16.73
C PRO A 425 -37.97 8.36 16.36
N ASN A 426 -36.68 8.22 16.72
CA ASN A 426 -35.86 7.04 16.49
C ASN A 426 -35.41 6.79 15.02
N HIS A 427 -35.74 7.67 14.08
CA HIS A 427 -35.29 7.58 12.68
C HIS A 427 -34.35 8.74 12.33
N THR A 428 -33.11 8.43 12.09
CA THR A 428 -32.11 9.39 11.61
C THR A 428 -31.89 9.20 10.12
N LEU A 429 -32.47 10.09 9.34
CA LEU A 429 -32.30 10.13 7.88
C LEU A 429 -31.04 10.91 7.50
N THR A 430 -30.21 10.34 6.63
CA THR A 430 -29.05 10.97 6.00
C THR A 430 -29.23 11.01 4.50
N VAL A 431 -29.11 12.20 3.92
CA VAL A 431 -29.07 12.40 2.46
C VAL A 431 -27.70 12.99 2.12
N GLY A 432 -27.10 12.55 1.04
CA GLY A 432 -25.84 13.12 0.61
C GLY A 432 -25.57 12.99 -0.87
N GLY A 433 -24.56 13.74 -1.28
CA GLY A 433 -24.01 13.72 -2.64
C GLY A 433 -22.51 13.61 -2.62
N TYR A 434 -21.97 12.92 -3.60
CA TYR A 434 -20.53 12.79 -3.82
C TYR A 434 -20.19 13.22 -5.25
N TYR A 435 -19.11 13.97 -5.39
CA TYR A 435 -18.53 14.37 -6.66
C TYR A 435 -17.04 14.09 -6.65
N ALA A 436 -16.53 13.55 -7.76
CA ALA A 436 -15.12 13.40 -8.01
C ALA A 436 -14.78 13.76 -9.45
N ASN A 437 -13.70 14.51 -9.65
CA ASN A 437 -13.08 14.74 -10.95
C ASN A 437 -11.61 14.35 -10.86
N TYR A 438 -11.11 13.59 -11.82
CA TYR A 438 -9.75 13.04 -11.77
C TYR A 438 -9.14 12.89 -13.15
N LYS A 439 -7.81 13.00 -13.20
CA LYS A 439 -6.99 12.90 -14.41
C LYS A 439 -5.72 12.11 -14.13
N SER A 440 -5.23 11.40 -15.15
CA SER A 440 -3.91 10.80 -15.20
C SER A 440 -3.28 11.08 -16.56
N ASN A 441 -2.04 11.54 -16.56
CA ASN A 441 -1.19 11.54 -17.76
C ASN A 441 -0.11 10.50 -17.52
N ASP A 442 -0.02 9.54 -18.41
CA ASP A 442 0.83 8.36 -18.29
C ASP A 442 1.86 8.30 -19.40
N GLU A 443 3.10 8.02 -19.06
CA GLU A 443 4.18 7.68 -19.99
C GLU A 443 4.92 6.45 -19.48
N TRP A 444 4.86 5.33 -20.22
CA TRP A 444 5.41 4.05 -19.80
C TRP A 444 6.38 3.50 -20.82
N TYR A 445 7.39 2.78 -20.33
CA TYR A 445 8.31 1.97 -21.14
C TYR A 445 8.54 0.66 -20.41
N LEU A 446 7.92 -0.42 -20.89
CA LEU A 446 7.99 -1.76 -20.31
C LEU A 446 8.84 -2.67 -21.21
N GLY A 447 9.68 -3.49 -20.62
CA GLY A 447 10.69 -4.28 -21.31
C GLY A 447 12.08 -3.76 -21.00
N ASN A 448 12.84 -3.32 -22.01
CA ASN A 448 14.21 -2.83 -21.85
C ASN A 448 15.02 -3.82 -20.99
N SER A 449 15.02 -5.10 -21.42
CA SER A 449 15.64 -6.20 -20.68
C SER A 449 17.15 -6.02 -20.62
N HIS A 450 17.74 -6.38 -19.48
CA HIS A 450 19.18 -6.38 -19.26
C HIS A 450 19.65 -7.74 -18.80
N LEU A 451 20.75 -8.21 -19.41
CA LEU A 451 21.47 -9.40 -18.99
C LEU A 451 22.51 -9.04 -17.94
N MET A 452 22.46 -9.75 -16.81
CA MET A 452 23.35 -9.50 -15.68
C MET A 452 23.71 -10.79 -14.94
N THR A 453 24.68 -10.72 -14.04
CA THR A 453 24.99 -11.84 -13.15
C THR A 453 23.85 -12.08 -12.14
N ALA A 454 23.59 -13.35 -11.80
CA ALA A 454 22.66 -13.71 -10.74
C ALA A 454 23.36 -13.66 -9.36
N THR A 455 23.98 -12.54 -9.05
CA THR A 455 24.74 -12.28 -7.80
C THR A 455 24.17 -11.03 -7.11
N PRO A 456 24.37 -10.87 -5.79
CA PRO A 456 24.08 -9.59 -5.16
C PRO A 456 24.86 -8.46 -5.86
N ASN A 457 24.17 -7.31 -6.04
CA ASN A 457 24.70 -6.15 -6.74
C ASN A 457 25.27 -6.54 -8.14
N ALA A 458 24.41 -7.02 -8.99
CA ALA A 458 24.70 -7.65 -10.26
C ALA A 458 25.57 -6.78 -11.20
N SER A 459 26.41 -7.46 -12.00
CA SER A 459 27.21 -6.83 -13.07
C SER A 459 26.57 -7.08 -14.43
N LEU A 460 26.59 -6.09 -15.30
CA LEU A 460 26.06 -6.14 -16.67
C LEU A 460 26.96 -6.93 -17.60
N ILE A 461 26.37 -7.60 -18.60
CA ILE A 461 27.05 -8.50 -19.52
C ILE A 461 26.73 -8.11 -20.97
N ASN A 462 27.79 -8.01 -21.79
CA ASN A 462 27.71 -7.89 -23.24
C ASN A 462 27.78 -9.28 -23.90
N VAL A 463 27.06 -9.46 -25.01
CA VAL A 463 27.08 -10.70 -25.79
C VAL A 463 27.14 -10.39 -27.26
N THR A 464 28.16 -10.95 -27.94
CA THR A 464 28.36 -10.82 -29.41
C THR A 464 28.65 -12.20 -29.99
N LEU A 465 27.89 -12.61 -31.01
CA LEU A 465 28.05 -13.87 -31.71
C LEU A 465 29.11 -13.77 -32.81
N THR A 466 29.63 -14.91 -33.25
CA THR A 466 30.70 -14.96 -34.29
C THR A 466 30.26 -14.47 -35.65
N ASN A 467 28.98 -14.42 -35.97
CA ASN A 467 28.43 -13.82 -37.20
C ASN A 467 28.25 -12.29 -37.12
N GLY A 468 28.71 -11.65 -36.02
CA GLY A 468 28.59 -10.22 -35.79
C GLY A 468 27.32 -9.76 -35.12
N THR A 469 26.36 -10.66 -34.83
CA THR A 469 25.14 -10.31 -34.12
C THR A 469 25.44 -9.88 -32.69
N ILE A 470 24.91 -8.72 -32.30
CA ILE A 470 25.02 -8.15 -30.96
C ILE A 470 23.71 -8.49 -30.20
N VAL A 471 23.80 -9.46 -29.32
CA VAL A 471 22.67 -9.94 -28.53
C VAL A 471 22.47 -9.07 -27.29
N ALA A 472 23.56 -8.61 -26.69
CA ALA A 472 23.51 -7.68 -25.58
C ALA A 472 24.63 -6.63 -25.67
N ARG A 473 24.27 -5.36 -25.46
CA ARG A 473 25.20 -4.23 -25.41
C ARG A 473 24.91 -3.36 -24.19
N ASN A 474 25.94 -3.07 -23.39
CA ASN A 474 25.81 -2.38 -22.10
C ASN A 474 24.77 -3.05 -21.18
N GLY A 475 24.69 -4.38 -21.29
CA GLY A 475 23.69 -5.19 -20.59
C GLY A 475 22.34 -5.28 -21.29
N VAL A 476 21.93 -4.30 -22.11
CA VAL A 476 20.62 -4.34 -22.79
C VAL A 476 20.57 -5.52 -23.74
N ASP A 477 19.63 -6.45 -23.49
CA ASP A 477 19.45 -7.70 -24.27
C ASP A 477 17.99 -7.90 -24.76
N GLY A 478 17.12 -6.91 -24.58
CA GLY A 478 15.75 -6.99 -25.07
C GLY A 478 15.04 -5.65 -25.18
N ASN A 479 14.05 -5.64 -26.05
CA ASN A 479 13.29 -4.47 -26.47
C ASN A 479 12.36 -3.91 -25.40
N VAL A 480 11.91 -2.67 -25.61
CA VAL A 480 10.64 -2.17 -25.05
C VAL A 480 9.51 -2.89 -25.79
N PHE A 481 8.68 -3.65 -25.06
CA PHE A 481 7.55 -4.37 -25.66
C PHE A 481 6.21 -3.63 -25.52
N ALA A 482 6.12 -2.61 -24.67
CA ALA A 482 4.96 -1.75 -24.53
C ALA A 482 5.38 -0.34 -24.10
N ALA A 483 4.88 0.68 -24.80
CA ALA A 483 5.19 2.10 -24.57
C ALA A 483 3.90 2.94 -24.59
N PRO A 484 2.90 2.69 -23.69
CA PRO A 484 1.70 3.49 -23.65
C PRO A 484 1.98 4.92 -23.19
N VAL A 485 1.57 5.88 -24.03
CA VAL A 485 1.51 7.31 -23.72
C VAL A 485 0.05 7.72 -23.81
N ALA A 486 -0.52 8.21 -22.72
CA ALA A 486 -1.95 8.43 -22.65
C ALA A 486 -2.34 9.57 -21.72
N ALA A 487 -3.43 10.25 -22.05
CA ALA A 487 -4.11 11.21 -21.20
C ALA A 487 -5.51 10.69 -20.86
N TYR A 488 -5.79 10.59 -19.58
CA TYR A 488 -7.07 10.11 -19.05
C TYR A 488 -7.76 11.19 -18.25
N LYS A 489 -9.09 11.17 -18.29
CA LYS A 489 -9.93 11.97 -17.40
C LYS A 489 -11.19 11.22 -17.04
N GLY A 490 -11.71 11.49 -15.85
CA GLY A 490 -12.94 10.91 -15.41
C GLY A 490 -13.65 11.78 -14.38
N HIS A 491 -14.93 11.58 -14.24
CA HIS A 491 -15.72 12.14 -13.17
C HIS A 491 -16.80 11.17 -12.69
N ASN A 492 -17.03 11.22 -11.38
CA ASN A 492 -18.09 10.46 -10.74
C ASN A 492 -19.05 11.42 -10.06
N THR A 493 -20.34 11.13 -10.15
CA THR A 493 -21.39 11.79 -9.37
C THR A 493 -22.27 10.76 -8.70
N ALA A 494 -22.53 10.91 -7.41
CA ALA A 494 -23.42 10.02 -6.71
C ALA A 494 -24.38 10.77 -5.81
N LEU A 495 -25.58 10.19 -5.66
CA LEU A 495 -26.54 10.56 -4.64
C LEU A 495 -26.77 9.35 -3.74
N PHE A 496 -26.89 9.55 -2.44
CA PHE A 496 -27.17 8.48 -1.52
C PHE A 496 -28.15 8.92 -0.42
N LEU A 497 -28.86 7.90 0.08
CA LEU A 497 -29.82 7.99 1.16
C LEU A 497 -29.52 6.90 2.15
N ALA A 498 -29.53 7.18 3.44
CA ALA A 498 -29.44 6.18 4.50
C ALA A 498 -30.39 6.55 5.65
N ASP A 499 -30.97 5.55 6.28
CA ASP A 499 -31.77 5.66 7.48
C ASP A 499 -31.20 4.77 8.57
N GLU A 500 -31.12 5.30 9.79
CA GLU A 500 -30.83 4.55 11.00
C GLU A 500 -32.06 4.56 11.88
N TRP A 501 -32.62 3.38 12.13
CA TRP A 501 -33.81 3.18 12.93
C TRP A 501 -33.47 2.49 14.25
N LYS A 502 -33.69 3.17 15.39
CA LYS A 502 -33.63 2.61 16.72
C LYS A 502 -35.00 2.01 17.09
N ILE A 503 -35.18 0.74 16.77
CA ILE A 503 -36.42 0.00 17.03
C ILE A 503 -36.66 -0.13 18.55
N SER A 504 -35.60 -0.35 19.31
CA SER A 504 -35.61 -0.39 20.76
C SER A 504 -34.22 0.00 21.32
N GLU A 505 -34.07 0.01 22.64
CA GLU A 505 -32.76 0.20 23.28
C GLU A 505 -31.74 -0.89 22.88
N GLN A 506 -32.25 -2.09 22.56
CA GLN A 506 -31.41 -3.22 22.15
C GLN A 506 -31.22 -3.34 20.64
N LEU A 507 -32.25 -3.00 19.85
CA LEU A 507 -32.24 -3.27 18.41
C LEU A 507 -32.17 -1.99 17.60
N ARG A 508 -31.14 -1.89 16.78
CA ARG A 508 -30.97 -0.86 15.75
C ARG A 508 -30.79 -1.51 14.38
N VAL A 509 -31.43 -0.91 13.39
CA VAL A 509 -31.34 -1.31 11.98
C VAL A 509 -30.88 -0.09 11.17
N ASP A 510 -30.02 -0.29 10.21
CA ASP A 510 -29.63 0.74 9.24
C ASP A 510 -29.79 0.21 7.81
N ALA A 511 -30.25 1.07 6.93
CA ALA A 511 -30.39 0.79 5.50
C ALA A 511 -29.86 1.96 4.68
N GLY A 512 -29.27 1.68 3.52
CA GLY A 512 -28.76 2.71 2.63
C GLY A 512 -28.81 2.30 1.17
N ALA A 513 -28.98 3.29 0.32
CA ALA A 513 -28.95 3.16 -1.14
C ALA A 513 -28.10 4.28 -1.75
N ARG A 514 -27.33 3.94 -2.78
CA ARG A 514 -26.51 4.85 -3.57
C ARG A 514 -26.74 4.62 -5.04
N ARG A 515 -26.94 5.69 -5.79
CA ARG A 515 -26.85 5.69 -7.25
C ARG A 515 -25.66 6.52 -7.66
N GLU A 516 -24.80 5.94 -8.48
CA GLU A 516 -23.60 6.59 -8.96
C GLU A 516 -23.48 6.48 -10.47
N LYS A 517 -23.01 7.54 -11.11
CA LYS A 517 -22.62 7.60 -12.50
C LYS A 517 -21.13 7.92 -12.61
N GLN A 518 -20.40 7.17 -13.43
CA GLN A 518 -19.05 7.45 -13.88
C GLN A 518 -19.05 7.78 -15.36
N THR A 519 -18.26 8.77 -15.75
CA THR A 519 -17.83 9.00 -17.14
C THR A 519 -16.32 9.01 -17.15
N ILE A 520 -15.71 8.20 -18.02
CA ILE A 520 -14.26 8.17 -18.22
C ILE A 520 -13.92 8.28 -19.70
N GLU A 521 -12.80 8.91 -19.98
CA GLU A 521 -12.28 9.15 -21.32
C GLU A 521 -10.76 8.96 -21.33
N ALA A 522 -10.26 8.48 -22.46
CA ALA A 522 -8.85 8.31 -22.73
C ALA A 522 -8.48 8.83 -24.12
N SER A 523 -7.30 9.41 -24.24
CA SER A 523 -6.62 9.67 -25.49
C SER A 523 -5.27 8.95 -25.43
N ILE A 524 -5.12 7.87 -26.21
CA ILE A 524 -4.00 6.93 -26.11
C ILE A 524 -3.23 6.98 -27.41
N ALA A 525 -1.92 7.23 -27.34
CA ALA A 525 -1.05 7.22 -28.50
C ALA A 525 -1.00 5.82 -29.10
N ASN A 526 -1.18 5.72 -30.41
CA ASN A 526 -1.00 4.48 -31.15
C ASN A 526 0.46 4.05 -31.10
N GLN A 527 0.68 2.75 -31.03
CA GLN A 527 2.04 2.19 -30.94
C GLN A 527 2.40 1.47 -32.24
N VAL A 528 3.67 1.49 -32.59
CA VAL A 528 4.26 0.72 -33.67
C VAL A 528 5.50 0.01 -33.15
N THR A 529 5.90 -1.05 -33.82
CA THR A 529 7.11 -1.82 -33.50
C THR A 529 8.09 -1.71 -34.65
N GLY A 530 9.37 -1.48 -34.34
CA GLY A 530 10.41 -1.36 -35.34
C GLY A 530 11.82 -1.34 -34.76
N ASP A 531 12.78 -1.37 -35.66
CA ASP A 531 14.18 -1.21 -35.35
C ASP A 531 14.50 0.27 -35.06
N THR A 532 15.15 0.53 -33.94
CA THR A 532 15.42 1.92 -33.48
C THR A 532 16.71 2.50 -33.95
N ASP A 533 17.71 1.68 -34.43
CA ASP A 533 19.00 2.11 -34.89
C ASP A 533 19.29 1.76 -36.37
N ASN A 534 18.36 1.10 -37.06
CA ASN A 534 18.49 0.61 -38.45
C ASN A 534 19.66 -0.35 -38.66
N ASN A 535 20.02 -1.10 -37.63
CA ASN A 535 21.10 -2.09 -37.71
C ASN A 535 20.56 -3.49 -37.38
N PRO A 536 20.32 -4.35 -38.35
CA PRO A 536 19.77 -5.67 -38.14
C PRO A 536 20.62 -6.60 -37.25
N LEU A 537 21.87 -6.24 -36.98
CA LEU A 537 22.76 -7.01 -36.13
C LEU A 537 22.58 -6.68 -34.62
N THR A 538 21.93 -5.58 -34.29
CA THR A 538 21.62 -5.21 -32.89
C THR A 538 20.22 -5.72 -32.48
N VAL A 539 20.12 -7.06 -32.26
CA VAL A 539 18.83 -7.75 -32.12
C VAL A 539 18.04 -7.34 -30.88
N TYR A 540 18.68 -6.70 -29.89
CA TYR A 540 18.06 -6.25 -28.66
C TYR A 540 17.13 -5.03 -28.83
N ASN A 541 17.18 -4.31 -29.98
CA ASN A 541 16.35 -3.13 -30.24
C ASN A 541 15.59 -3.16 -31.58
N ASN A 542 15.71 -4.27 -32.34
CA ASN A 542 15.06 -4.43 -33.66
C ASN A 542 13.52 -4.56 -33.57
N GLY A 543 12.98 -4.87 -32.42
CA GLY A 543 11.55 -5.05 -32.15
C GLY A 543 11.00 -4.08 -31.12
N THR A 544 11.57 -2.90 -30.99
CA THR A 544 11.14 -1.91 -29.99
C THR A 544 9.76 -1.34 -30.31
N THR A 545 8.86 -1.41 -29.35
CA THR A 545 7.53 -0.77 -29.42
C THR A 545 7.64 0.66 -28.90
N TYR A 546 7.12 1.62 -29.69
CA TYR A 546 7.11 3.03 -29.34
C TYR A 546 5.82 3.74 -29.75
N ALA A 547 5.47 4.80 -29.03
CA ALA A 547 4.31 5.62 -29.30
C ALA A 547 4.48 6.49 -30.54
N THR A 548 3.41 6.66 -31.31
CA THR A 548 3.34 7.57 -32.46
C THR A 548 2.66 8.89 -32.08
N ASN A 549 2.60 9.83 -33.03
CA ASN A 549 1.84 11.08 -32.86
C ASN A 549 0.35 10.98 -33.25
N THR A 550 -0.16 9.77 -33.46
CA THR A 550 -1.59 9.52 -33.71
C THR A 550 -2.23 8.93 -32.47
N TYR A 551 -3.50 9.25 -32.21
CA TYR A 551 -4.15 8.91 -30.96
C TYR A 551 -5.49 8.20 -31.22
N THR A 552 -5.79 7.21 -30.39
CA THR A 552 -7.11 6.59 -30.28
C THR A 552 -7.85 7.20 -29.10
N SER A 553 -9.04 7.75 -29.34
CA SER A 553 -9.91 8.26 -28.30
C SER A 553 -10.93 7.22 -27.90
N LEU A 554 -11.05 6.98 -26.58
CA LEU A 554 -11.97 6.01 -25.99
C LEU A 554 -12.80 6.68 -24.90
N SER A 555 -14.05 6.25 -24.73
CA SER A 555 -14.90 6.78 -23.66
C SER A 555 -15.91 5.74 -23.19
N ARG A 556 -16.33 5.85 -21.91
CA ARG A 556 -17.40 5.04 -21.37
C ARG A 556 -18.16 5.76 -20.26
N ASP A 557 -19.50 5.58 -20.32
CA ASP A 557 -20.43 5.96 -19.26
C ASP A 557 -21.00 4.70 -18.59
N ASP A 558 -20.94 4.67 -17.27
CA ASP A 558 -21.56 3.62 -16.45
C ASP A 558 -22.41 4.22 -15.34
N SER A 559 -23.50 3.54 -14.98
CA SER A 559 -24.33 3.89 -13.82
C SER A 559 -24.61 2.62 -13.01
N VAL A 560 -24.42 2.71 -11.70
CA VAL A 560 -24.60 1.58 -10.78
C VAL A 560 -25.47 1.98 -9.59
N ASN A 561 -26.12 0.98 -8.97
CA ASN A 561 -26.81 1.12 -7.72
C ASN A 561 -26.18 0.21 -6.67
N SER A 562 -25.88 0.74 -5.50
CA SER A 562 -25.36 0.01 -4.36
C SER A 562 -26.37 0.08 -3.20
N PHE A 563 -26.47 -0.99 -2.42
CA PHE A 563 -27.39 -1.09 -1.29
C PHE A 563 -26.69 -1.70 -0.09
N THR A 564 -27.07 -1.26 1.10
CA THR A 564 -26.65 -1.85 2.38
C THR A 564 -27.84 -1.96 3.31
N LEU A 565 -27.88 -3.05 4.07
CA LEU A 565 -28.85 -3.29 5.14
C LEU A 565 -28.11 -3.93 6.30
N GLY A 566 -28.16 -3.32 7.47
CA GLY A 566 -27.50 -3.81 8.67
C GLY A 566 -28.45 -3.82 9.85
N GLY A 567 -28.19 -4.71 10.80
CA GLY A 567 -28.90 -4.74 12.06
C GLY A 567 -27.94 -5.13 13.17
N ILE A 568 -28.06 -4.49 14.33
CA ILE A 568 -27.30 -4.80 15.53
C ILE A 568 -28.26 -4.98 16.71
N TYR A 569 -28.05 -6.06 17.45
CA TYR A 569 -28.81 -6.36 18.67
C TYR A 569 -27.86 -6.40 19.86
N LYS A 570 -28.14 -5.59 20.88
CA LYS A 570 -27.42 -5.55 22.14
C LYS A 570 -27.92 -6.70 23.03
N LEU A 571 -27.04 -7.69 23.24
CA LEU A 571 -27.28 -8.78 24.16
C LEU A 571 -27.11 -8.34 25.63
N ALA A 572 -26.15 -7.42 25.83
CA ALA A 572 -25.84 -6.79 27.11
C ALA A 572 -25.25 -5.39 26.88
N LYS A 573 -24.95 -4.65 27.94
CA LYS A 573 -24.29 -3.34 27.87
C LYS A 573 -22.98 -3.39 27.03
N ASP A 574 -22.25 -4.50 27.16
CA ASP A 574 -20.91 -4.70 26.62
C ASP A 574 -20.85 -5.85 25.61
N ALA A 575 -22.01 -6.29 25.07
CA ALA A 575 -22.07 -7.37 24.10
C ALA A 575 -23.17 -7.12 23.06
N SER A 576 -22.82 -7.34 21.77
CA SER A 576 -23.75 -7.21 20.66
C SER A 576 -23.52 -8.26 19.59
N VAL A 577 -24.55 -8.59 18.84
CA VAL A 577 -24.49 -9.32 17.58
C VAL A 577 -24.96 -8.42 16.46
N PHE A 578 -24.40 -8.59 15.28
CA PHE A 578 -24.86 -7.87 14.11
C PHE A 578 -24.96 -8.78 12.90
N VAL A 579 -25.81 -8.38 11.97
CA VAL A 579 -25.91 -8.94 10.63
C VAL A 579 -25.86 -7.81 9.61
N ARG A 580 -25.30 -8.09 8.43
CA ARG A 580 -25.25 -7.13 7.33
C ARG A 580 -25.33 -7.83 6.00
N ALA A 581 -26.02 -7.20 5.06
CA ALA A 581 -26.02 -7.54 3.65
C ALA A 581 -25.73 -6.27 2.85
N ASN A 582 -24.85 -6.34 1.87
CA ASN A 582 -24.57 -5.22 0.99
C ASN A 582 -24.24 -5.68 -0.44
N THR A 583 -24.60 -4.82 -1.38
CA THR A 583 -24.15 -4.89 -2.77
C THR A 583 -23.38 -3.62 -3.08
N GLY A 584 -22.24 -3.79 -3.75
CA GLY A 584 -21.41 -2.69 -4.20
C GLY A 584 -20.90 -2.96 -5.62
N HIS A 585 -20.29 -1.95 -6.19
CA HIS A 585 -19.70 -2.03 -7.51
C HIS A 585 -18.33 -1.35 -7.47
N THR A 586 -17.44 -1.76 -8.36
CA THR A 586 -16.27 -0.97 -8.76
C THR A 586 -16.48 -0.57 -10.21
N PHE A 587 -16.15 0.67 -10.53
CA PHE A 587 -16.18 1.09 -11.93
C PHE A 587 -14.95 0.59 -12.68
N ILE A 588 -15.04 0.62 -14.00
CA ILE A 588 -13.89 0.35 -14.86
C ILE A 588 -12.83 1.44 -14.67
N SER A 589 -11.58 1.07 -14.85
CA SER A 589 -10.40 1.92 -14.68
C SER A 589 -9.91 2.49 -16.02
N PHE A 590 -8.94 3.40 -15.95
CA PHE A 590 -8.19 3.85 -17.11
C PHE A 590 -7.44 2.71 -17.81
N ASP A 591 -6.95 1.76 -17.03
CA ASP A 591 -6.26 0.58 -17.55
C ASP A 591 -7.21 -0.31 -18.38
N ASP A 592 -8.49 -0.42 -17.97
CA ASP A 592 -9.50 -1.15 -18.74
C ASP A 592 -9.75 -0.51 -20.11
N LEU A 593 -9.77 0.83 -20.19
CA LEU A 593 -9.87 1.54 -21.48
C LEU A 593 -8.64 1.26 -22.36
N ARG A 594 -7.44 1.37 -21.79
CA ARG A 594 -6.19 1.10 -22.52
C ARG A 594 -6.15 -0.34 -23.03
N ASN A 595 -6.50 -1.31 -22.18
CA ASN A 595 -6.43 -2.73 -22.49
C ASN A 595 -7.48 -3.14 -23.54
N ALA A 596 -8.63 -2.50 -23.54
CA ALA A 596 -9.66 -2.71 -24.58
C ALA A 596 -9.19 -2.23 -25.96
N GLY A 597 -8.40 -1.16 -26.05
CA GLY A 597 -7.72 -0.68 -27.25
C GLY A 597 -8.65 -0.10 -28.33
N THR A 598 -9.92 -0.45 -28.34
CA THR A 598 -10.91 0.04 -29.33
C THR A 598 -12.23 0.42 -28.66
N GLN A 599 -12.97 1.37 -29.24
CA GLN A 599 -14.26 1.79 -28.70
C GLN A 599 -15.29 0.63 -28.72
N ALA A 600 -15.21 -0.26 -29.70
CA ALA A 600 -16.08 -1.43 -29.77
C ALA A 600 -15.84 -2.39 -28.59
N ALA A 601 -14.57 -2.65 -28.25
CA ALA A 601 -14.18 -3.48 -27.10
C ALA A 601 -14.57 -2.82 -25.77
N VAL A 602 -14.37 -1.49 -25.63
CA VAL A 602 -14.83 -0.73 -24.46
C VAL A 602 -16.34 -0.85 -24.24
N ASN A 603 -17.11 -0.90 -25.31
CA ASN A 603 -18.58 -1.02 -25.25
C ASN A 603 -19.06 -2.46 -25.00
N ASP A 604 -18.20 -3.46 -25.18
CA ASP A 604 -18.52 -4.87 -24.88
C ASP A 604 -18.55 -5.10 -23.36
N ARG A 605 -19.76 -5.20 -22.81
CA ARG A 605 -19.98 -5.43 -21.37
C ARG A 605 -19.58 -6.83 -20.87
N ASN A 606 -19.31 -7.75 -21.77
CA ASN A 606 -18.80 -9.08 -21.42
C ASN A 606 -17.27 -9.09 -21.35
N GLY A 607 -16.60 -8.39 -22.27
CA GLY A 607 -15.15 -8.25 -22.31
C GLY A 607 -14.62 -7.24 -21.28
N VAL A 608 -15.37 -6.14 -21.06
CA VAL A 608 -15.05 -5.09 -20.06
C VAL A 608 -16.28 -4.88 -19.16
N PRO A 609 -16.54 -5.79 -18.21
CA PRO A 609 -17.70 -5.69 -17.33
C PRO A 609 -17.50 -4.61 -16.25
N THR A 610 -18.60 -4.14 -15.68
CA THR A 610 -18.59 -3.34 -14.45
C THR A 610 -18.68 -4.29 -13.26
N PRO A 611 -17.60 -4.46 -12.46
CA PRO A 611 -17.57 -5.46 -11.40
C PRO A 611 -18.62 -5.22 -10.33
N LYS A 612 -19.26 -6.31 -9.88
CA LYS A 612 -20.26 -6.29 -8.81
C LYS A 612 -19.85 -7.20 -7.66
N VAL A 613 -20.03 -6.71 -6.45
CA VAL A 613 -19.82 -7.45 -5.19
C VAL A 613 -21.12 -7.61 -4.45
N THR A 614 -21.36 -8.80 -3.92
CA THR A 614 -22.41 -9.08 -2.93
C THR A 614 -21.74 -9.64 -1.67
N GLN A 615 -22.06 -9.10 -0.51
CA GLN A 615 -21.47 -9.51 0.76
C GLN A 615 -22.55 -9.74 1.81
N TYR A 616 -22.32 -10.76 2.64
CA TYR A 616 -23.12 -11.03 3.84
C TYR A 616 -22.16 -11.18 5.02
N GLU A 617 -22.55 -10.61 6.16
CA GLU A 617 -21.73 -10.65 7.37
C GLU A 617 -22.64 -10.98 8.57
N VAL A 618 -22.09 -11.76 9.51
CA VAL A 618 -22.65 -11.92 10.85
C VAL A 618 -21.50 -11.85 11.85
N GLY A 619 -21.66 -11.02 12.88
CA GLY A 619 -20.58 -10.81 13.83
C GLY A 619 -21.08 -10.72 15.28
N TYR A 620 -20.15 -11.04 16.17
CA TYR A 620 -20.27 -10.89 17.61
C TYR A 620 -19.20 -9.92 18.12
N LYS A 621 -19.62 -8.99 18.97
CA LYS A 621 -18.75 -7.99 19.57
C LYS A 621 -18.97 -7.96 21.07
N THR A 622 -17.90 -8.02 21.83
CA THR A 622 -17.94 -7.80 23.28
C THR A 622 -16.67 -7.11 23.75
N ALA A 623 -16.81 -6.27 24.77
CA ALA A 623 -15.67 -5.58 25.39
C ALA A 623 -15.98 -5.35 26.88
N GLY A 624 -15.17 -5.92 27.75
CA GLY A 624 -15.17 -5.71 29.17
C GLY A 624 -13.87 -5.10 29.66
N GLN A 625 -13.73 -4.95 30.96
CA GLN A 625 -12.53 -4.36 31.58
C GLN A 625 -11.22 -5.12 31.24
N PHE A 626 -11.30 -6.46 31.14
CA PHE A 626 -10.12 -7.34 30.99
C PHE A 626 -10.07 -8.05 29.65
N TYR A 627 -11.05 -7.85 28.79
CA TYR A 627 -11.10 -8.51 27.48
C TYR A 627 -11.87 -7.70 26.44
N SER A 628 -11.55 -7.92 25.19
CA SER A 628 -12.41 -7.61 24.05
C SER A 628 -12.36 -8.74 23.04
N ALA A 629 -13.48 -8.99 22.38
CA ALA A 629 -13.58 -9.98 21.30
C ALA A 629 -14.51 -9.45 20.22
N TYR A 630 -13.98 -9.41 19.01
CA TYR A 630 -14.70 -9.06 17.79
C TYR A 630 -14.50 -10.21 16.80
N VAL A 631 -15.57 -10.92 16.49
CA VAL A 631 -15.55 -12.06 15.55
C VAL A 631 -16.58 -11.79 14.48
N ASN A 632 -16.22 -11.96 13.24
CA ASN A 632 -17.06 -11.71 12.08
C ASN A 632 -16.93 -12.85 11.08
N ALA A 633 -18.02 -13.55 10.75
CA ALA A 633 -18.08 -14.45 9.63
C ALA A 633 -18.62 -13.70 8.41
N PHE A 634 -17.99 -13.91 7.26
CA PHE A 634 -18.35 -13.25 6.01
C PHE A 634 -18.52 -14.23 4.86
N PHE A 635 -19.32 -13.82 3.91
CA PHE A 635 -19.46 -14.44 2.59
C PHE A 635 -19.40 -13.34 1.53
N THR A 636 -18.61 -13.56 0.48
CA THR A 636 -18.47 -12.63 -0.65
C THR A 636 -18.71 -13.35 -1.95
N LYS A 637 -19.35 -12.67 -2.90
CA LYS A 637 -19.45 -13.07 -4.29
C LYS A 637 -19.07 -11.90 -5.17
N PHE A 638 -18.05 -12.08 -5.97
CA PHE A 638 -17.57 -11.10 -6.94
C PHE A 638 -17.86 -11.58 -8.38
N THR A 639 -18.34 -10.71 -9.24
CA THR A 639 -18.61 -11.03 -10.63
C THR A 639 -18.05 -9.95 -11.56
N GLY A 640 -17.50 -10.40 -12.70
CA GLY A 640 -17.11 -9.51 -13.79
C GLY A 640 -15.89 -8.68 -13.53
N ILE A 641 -14.81 -9.23 -12.96
CA ILE A 641 -13.55 -8.49 -12.85
C ILE A 641 -12.63 -8.79 -14.03
N ALA A 642 -12.10 -7.74 -14.64
CA ALA A 642 -11.01 -7.84 -15.60
C ALA A 642 -9.66 -7.95 -14.88
N PHE A 643 -8.83 -8.89 -15.31
CA PHE A 643 -7.48 -9.09 -14.83
C PHE A 643 -6.46 -8.76 -15.90
N GLN A 644 -5.40 -8.12 -15.51
CA GLN A 644 -4.21 -7.95 -16.32
C GLN A 644 -3.03 -8.69 -15.68
N GLN A 645 -2.35 -9.49 -16.46
CA GLN A 645 -1.06 -10.07 -16.09
C GLN A 645 0.01 -9.59 -17.07
N ILE A 646 1.00 -8.89 -16.57
CA ILE A 646 2.15 -8.45 -17.37
C ILE A 646 3.23 -9.51 -17.22
N THR A 647 3.55 -10.18 -18.33
CA THR A 647 4.62 -11.19 -18.40
C THR A 647 5.95 -10.56 -18.84
N THR A 648 6.94 -11.38 -19.10
CA THR A 648 8.26 -10.94 -19.59
C THR A 648 8.18 -10.18 -20.91
N ASN A 649 7.23 -10.52 -21.78
CA ASN A 649 7.15 -10.01 -23.13
C ASN A 649 5.70 -9.76 -23.64
N ALA A 650 4.71 -9.85 -22.77
CA ALA A 650 3.30 -9.70 -23.16
C ALA A 650 2.42 -9.20 -22.01
N VAL A 651 1.26 -8.67 -22.38
CA VAL A 651 0.18 -8.32 -21.47
C VAL A 651 -0.99 -9.28 -21.76
N LEU A 652 -1.40 -10.06 -20.75
CA LEU A 652 -2.50 -11.03 -20.83
C LEU A 652 -3.70 -10.49 -20.06
N ASN A 653 -4.86 -10.52 -20.71
CA ASN A 653 -6.13 -10.07 -20.15
C ASN A 653 -7.09 -11.25 -19.99
N SER A 654 -7.83 -11.29 -18.89
CA SER A 654 -8.88 -12.27 -18.63
C SER A 654 -9.99 -11.66 -17.77
N VAL A 655 -11.20 -12.23 -17.85
CA VAL A 655 -12.33 -11.85 -16.99
C VAL A 655 -12.72 -13.05 -16.15
N SER A 656 -12.95 -12.83 -14.87
CA SER A 656 -13.38 -13.86 -13.93
C SER A 656 -14.26 -13.27 -12.83
N GLY A 657 -14.83 -14.14 -12.00
CA GLY A 657 -15.43 -13.81 -10.72
C GLY A 657 -14.77 -14.60 -9.59
N SER A 658 -15.20 -14.38 -8.37
CA SER A 658 -14.80 -15.19 -7.23
C SER A 658 -15.94 -15.39 -6.23
N ARG A 659 -15.74 -16.37 -5.37
CA ARG A 659 -16.57 -16.64 -4.21
C ARG A 659 -15.65 -16.88 -3.03
N GLY A 660 -15.88 -16.16 -1.94
CA GLY A 660 -15.09 -16.28 -0.72
C GLY A 660 -15.98 -16.39 0.52
N HIS A 661 -15.49 -17.05 1.54
CA HIS A 661 -16.08 -17.07 2.87
C HIS A 661 -14.98 -17.24 3.92
N GLY A 662 -15.23 -16.73 5.10
CA GLY A 662 -14.22 -16.80 6.16
C GLY A 662 -14.71 -16.27 7.50
N VAL A 663 -13.80 -16.33 8.46
CA VAL A 663 -14.00 -15.80 9.80
C VAL A 663 -12.82 -14.89 10.14
N GLU A 664 -13.11 -13.67 10.51
CA GLU A 664 -12.17 -12.66 11.01
C GLU A 664 -12.31 -12.57 12.52
N PHE A 665 -11.18 -12.38 13.22
CA PHE A 665 -11.19 -12.23 14.67
C PHE A 665 -10.17 -11.21 15.16
N GLU A 666 -10.58 -10.42 16.16
CA GLU A 666 -9.71 -9.52 16.92
C GLU A 666 -10.03 -9.75 18.41
N LEU A 667 -9.08 -10.30 19.13
CA LEU A 667 -9.20 -10.66 20.52
C LEU A 667 -8.13 -9.94 21.34
N ALA A 668 -8.49 -9.42 22.48
CA ALA A 668 -7.53 -8.89 23.46
C ALA A 668 -7.95 -9.34 24.86
N VAL A 669 -6.98 -9.77 25.64
CA VAL A 669 -7.19 -10.18 27.04
C VAL A 669 -6.11 -9.61 27.94
N ARG A 670 -6.46 -9.28 29.17
CA ARG A 670 -5.57 -8.88 30.26
C ARG A 670 -5.70 -9.89 31.41
N PRO A 671 -5.00 -11.03 31.31
CA PRO A 671 -5.15 -12.12 32.29
C PRO A 671 -4.63 -11.73 33.68
N ILE A 672 -3.66 -10.86 33.74
CA ILE A 672 -3.11 -10.24 34.96
C ILE A 672 -2.81 -8.75 34.70
N THR A 673 -2.66 -7.99 35.78
CA THR A 673 -2.24 -6.59 35.71
C THR A 673 -0.97 -6.46 34.89
N ASN A 674 -0.91 -5.48 34.01
CA ASN A 674 0.22 -5.19 33.13
C ASN A 674 0.49 -6.16 31.97
N LEU A 675 -0.12 -7.35 31.91
CA LEU A 675 -0.03 -8.25 30.77
C LEU A 675 -1.26 -8.08 29.86
N GLN A 676 -1.01 -7.74 28.61
CA GLN A 676 -2.03 -7.77 27.57
C GLN A 676 -1.59 -8.74 26.47
N VAL A 677 -2.50 -9.58 26.02
CA VAL A 677 -2.29 -10.47 24.87
C VAL A 677 -3.34 -10.14 23.83
N THR A 678 -2.89 -9.81 22.63
CA THR A 678 -3.78 -9.59 21.49
C THR A 678 -3.58 -10.69 20.45
N LEU A 679 -4.69 -11.16 19.86
CA LEU A 679 -4.71 -12.09 18.76
C LEU A 679 -5.63 -11.53 17.69
N SER A 680 -5.10 -11.31 16.48
CA SER A 680 -5.88 -10.88 15.33
C SER A 680 -5.55 -11.72 14.11
N GLY A 681 -6.55 -11.96 13.25
CA GLY A 681 -6.33 -12.76 12.05
C GLY A 681 -7.64 -13.18 11.40
N ASP A 682 -7.50 -14.01 10.40
CA ASP A 682 -8.62 -14.58 9.68
C ASP A 682 -8.29 -15.98 9.15
N TRP A 683 -9.33 -16.75 9.02
CA TRP A 683 -9.39 -17.95 8.20
C TRP A 683 -10.35 -17.67 7.05
N GLN A 684 -9.94 -17.97 5.81
CA GLN A 684 -10.78 -17.79 4.64
C GLN A 684 -10.54 -18.88 3.60
N ASN A 685 -11.56 -19.12 2.79
CA ASN A 685 -11.45 -19.92 1.59
C ASN A 685 -12.11 -19.17 0.43
N SER A 686 -11.38 -19.02 -0.67
CA SER A 686 -11.84 -18.30 -1.85
C SER A 686 -11.43 -19.01 -3.12
N GLU A 687 -12.33 -19.01 -4.10
CA GLU A 687 -12.16 -19.72 -5.38
C GLU A 687 -12.60 -18.86 -6.54
N TYR A 688 -11.95 -19.00 -7.69
CA TYR A 688 -12.37 -18.40 -8.93
C TYR A 688 -13.67 -19.03 -9.45
N ARG A 689 -14.48 -18.21 -10.14
CA ARG A 689 -15.74 -18.56 -10.77
C ARG A 689 -15.82 -17.87 -12.13
N ASP A 690 -16.80 -18.27 -12.93
CA ASP A 690 -17.19 -17.61 -14.18
C ASP A 690 -16.16 -17.70 -15.33
N ASN A 691 -14.93 -18.18 -15.09
CA ASN A 691 -13.93 -18.45 -16.12
C ASN A 691 -13.59 -19.95 -16.10
N PRO A 692 -14.03 -20.74 -17.13
CA PRO A 692 -13.86 -22.20 -17.14
C PRO A 692 -12.41 -22.68 -17.01
N ALA A 693 -11.44 -21.87 -17.44
CA ALA A 693 -10.02 -22.24 -17.39
C ALA A 693 -9.45 -22.29 -15.96
N ILE A 694 -10.04 -21.55 -15.02
CA ILE A 694 -9.56 -21.42 -13.67
C ILE A 694 -10.64 -21.61 -12.58
N ALA A 695 -11.88 -21.93 -13.00
CA ALA A 695 -12.99 -22.12 -12.06
C ALA A 695 -12.69 -23.25 -11.08
N GLY A 696 -12.85 -22.97 -9.77
CA GLY A 696 -12.53 -23.88 -8.68
C GLY A 696 -11.10 -23.75 -8.15
N ASN A 697 -10.20 -23.06 -8.84
CA ASN A 697 -8.87 -22.75 -8.31
C ASN A 697 -8.98 -21.75 -7.14
N ASP A 698 -8.10 -21.87 -6.18
CA ASP A 698 -7.95 -20.88 -5.10
C ASP A 698 -7.61 -19.51 -5.70
N VAL A 699 -8.18 -18.46 -5.16
CA VAL A 699 -7.80 -17.08 -5.54
C VAL A 699 -6.34 -16.84 -5.18
N GLN A 700 -5.57 -16.35 -6.16
CA GLN A 700 -4.13 -16.14 -6.01
C GLN A 700 -3.78 -15.23 -4.83
N ARG A 701 -2.62 -15.42 -4.24
CA ARG A 701 -1.97 -14.62 -3.17
C ARG A 701 -2.73 -14.54 -1.86
N GLN A 702 -3.86 -15.22 -1.71
CA GLN A 702 -4.65 -15.18 -0.49
C GLN A 702 -4.33 -16.36 0.42
N PRO A 703 -3.74 -16.12 1.61
CA PRO A 703 -3.52 -17.18 2.59
C PRO A 703 -4.86 -17.67 3.13
N LYS A 704 -5.01 -19.02 3.29
CA LYS A 704 -6.19 -19.60 3.93
C LYS A 704 -6.26 -19.29 5.42
N LEU A 705 -5.13 -19.11 6.08
CA LEU A 705 -5.02 -18.74 7.49
C LEU A 705 -3.90 -17.72 7.64
N GLN A 706 -4.21 -16.59 8.26
CA GLN A 706 -3.20 -15.66 8.76
C GLN A 706 -3.58 -15.17 10.15
N PHE A 707 -2.59 -15.01 11.03
CA PHE A 707 -2.83 -14.42 12.33
C PHE A 707 -1.57 -13.81 12.94
N ARG A 708 -1.79 -12.90 13.87
CA ARG A 708 -0.77 -12.25 14.68
C ARG A 708 -1.13 -12.41 16.16
N LEU A 709 -0.19 -12.90 16.95
CA LEU A 709 -0.28 -13.02 18.40
C LEU A 709 0.74 -12.08 19.02
N THR A 710 0.28 -11.10 19.78
CA THR A 710 1.14 -10.08 20.39
C THR A 710 0.93 -10.00 21.90
N PRO A 711 1.70 -10.73 22.72
CA PRO A 711 1.83 -10.44 24.13
C PRO A 711 2.62 -9.13 24.35
N SER A 712 2.19 -8.35 25.32
CA SER A 712 2.90 -7.16 25.81
C SER A 712 2.82 -7.09 27.33
N TYR A 713 3.94 -6.75 27.97
CA TYR A 713 4.03 -6.66 29.41
C TYR A 713 4.62 -5.31 29.84
N ARG A 714 3.89 -4.58 30.69
CA ARG A 714 4.33 -3.31 31.24
C ARG A 714 4.99 -3.55 32.61
N ILE A 715 6.19 -3.02 32.79
CA ILE A 715 6.97 -3.07 34.00
C ILE A 715 7.07 -1.65 34.56
N PRO A 716 6.32 -1.28 35.61
CA PRO A 716 6.50 -0.02 36.27
C PRO A 716 7.87 -0.04 36.99
N LEU A 717 8.73 0.89 36.65
CA LEU A 717 10.07 1.03 37.25
C LEU A 717 10.09 2.05 38.40
N GLY A 718 8.94 2.71 38.65
CA GLY A 718 8.83 3.74 39.70
C GLY A 718 9.37 5.10 39.28
N ASP A 719 9.56 5.96 40.24
CA ASP A 719 10.09 7.29 40.02
C ASP A 719 11.64 7.26 39.92
N THR A 720 12.12 7.84 38.84
CA THR A 720 13.54 8.03 38.56
C THR A 720 13.89 9.52 38.62
N ALA A 721 15.17 9.89 38.43
CA ALA A 721 15.58 11.28 38.26
C ALA A 721 14.88 12.01 37.10
N LEU A 722 14.31 11.26 36.16
CA LEU A 722 13.53 11.77 35.00
C LEU A 722 12.02 11.75 35.26
N GLY A 723 11.55 11.34 36.46
CA GLY A 723 10.15 11.18 36.81
C GLY A 723 9.65 9.73 36.71
N ALA A 724 8.33 9.52 36.76
CA ALA A 724 7.70 8.20 36.67
C ALA A 724 8.13 7.49 35.38
N THR A 725 8.61 6.27 35.55
CA THR A 725 9.23 5.51 34.46
C THR A 725 8.54 4.15 34.32
N ASP A 726 8.28 3.75 33.07
CA ASP A 726 7.82 2.41 32.78
C ASP A 726 8.49 1.82 31.54
N LEU A 727 8.58 0.50 31.50
CA LEU A 727 9.11 -0.27 30.40
C LEU A 727 8.03 -1.22 29.88
N LYS A 728 7.66 -1.12 28.62
CA LYS A 728 6.78 -2.07 27.95
C LYS A 728 7.61 -2.98 27.05
N LEU A 729 7.58 -4.28 27.34
CA LEU A 729 8.15 -5.32 26.49
C LEU A 729 7.02 -5.93 25.64
N TYR A 730 7.29 -6.19 24.38
CA TYR A 730 6.32 -6.83 23.50
C TYR A 730 6.98 -7.75 22.48
N GLY A 731 6.25 -8.75 22.04
CA GLY A 731 6.67 -9.62 20.95
C GLY A 731 5.48 -9.92 20.05
N THR A 732 5.71 -10.15 18.78
CA THR A 732 4.68 -10.52 17.82
C THR A 732 5.09 -11.77 17.08
N TYR A 733 4.27 -12.81 17.17
CA TYR A 733 4.33 -13.97 16.28
C TYR A 733 3.34 -13.76 15.15
N THR A 734 3.80 -13.83 13.92
CA THR A 734 2.96 -13.76 12.72
C THR A 734 3.03 -15.07 11.96
N HIS A 735 1.88 -15.64 11.64
CA HIS A 735 1.75 -16.79 10.74
C HIS A 735 1.02 -16.38 9.47
N ILE A 736 1.62 -16.69 8.33
CA ILE A 736 1.01 -16.55 7.01
C ILE A 736 0.95 -17.93 6.38
N GLY A 737 -0.25 -18.39 6.05
CA GLY A 737 -0.51 -19.70 5.46
C GLY A 737 -0.02 -19.82 4.03
N GLU A 738 -0.07 -21.02 3.52
CA GLU A 738 0.24 -21.34 2.14
C GLU A 738 -0.76 -20.70 1.17
N ARG A 739 -0.33 -20.44 -0.06
CA ARG A 739 -1.13 -19.83 -1.11
C ARG A 739 -0.52 -20.06 -2.49
N TRP A 740 -1.21 -19.61 -3.52
CA TRP A 740 -0.75 -19.66 -4.90
C TRP A 740 -0.32 -18.29 -5.40
N ALA A 741 0.73 -18.22 -6.20
CA ALA A 741 1.20 -16.97 -6.79
C ALA A 741 0.41 -16.56 -8.05
N ASP A 742 -0.29 -17.50 -8.66
CA ASP A 742 -0.98 -17.34 -9.95
C ASP A 742 -2.40 -17.92 -9.93
N GLN A 743 -3.23 -17.49 -10.91
CA GLN A 743 -4.62 -17.91 -11.04
C GLN A 743 -4.79 -19.38 -11.42
N ALA A 744 -3.79 -19.95 -12.11
CA ALA A 744 -3.82 -21.35 -12.55
C ALA A 744 -3.45 -22.33 -11.43
N ASN A 745 -3.02 -21.81 -10.26
CA ASN A 745 -2.52 -22.58 -9.11
C ASN A 745 -1.34 -23.51 -9.47
N LEU A 746 -0.42 -23.00 -10.28
CA LEU A 746 0.77 -23.72 -10.72
C LEU A 746 2.03 -23.31 -9.95
N SER A 747 2.10 -22.09 -9.45
CA SER A 747 3.22 -21.57 -8.67
C SER A 747 2.86 -21.49 -7.18
N TYR A 748 3.48 -22.35 -6.37
CA TYR A 748 3.16 -22.48 -4.95
C TYR A 748 3.99 -21.52 -4.10
N LEU A 749 3.37 -20.88 -3.11
CA LEU A 749 3.99 -20.06 -2.08
C LEU A 749 3.83 -20.74 -0.71
N PRO A 750 4.93 -21.29 -0.13
CA PRO A 750 4.89 -21.94 1.17
C PRO A 750 4.42 -21.02 2.29
N SER A 751 3.86 -21.60 3.36
CA SER A 751 3.60 -20.88 4.60
C SER A 751 4.91 -20.44 5.25
N TYR A 752 4.86 -19.31 5.97
CA TYR A 752 5.98 -18.82 6.77
C TYR A 752 5.51 -18.20 8.08
N LYS A 753 6.47 -17.99 9.00
CA LYS A 753 6.22 -17.39 10.30
C LYS A 753 7.35 -16.46 10.67
N THR A 754 7.01 -15.30 11.23
CA THR A 754 7.98 -14.33 11.73
C THR A 754 7.82 -14.06 13.21
N PHE A 755 8.91 -13.69 13.86
CA PHE A 755 8.93 -13.17 15.21
C PHE A 755 9.49 -11.76 15.20
N ASP A 756 8.74 -10.85 15.77
CA ASP A 756 9.16 -9.47 16.00
C ASP A 756 9.20 -9.24 17.51
N ILE A 757 10.15 -8.45 17.99
CA ILE A 757 10.25 -8.06 19.40
C ILE A 757 10.48 -6.57 19.53
N GLY A 758 10.07 -6.01 20.65
CA GLY A 758 10.40 -4.61 20.95
C GLY A 758 10.28 -4.28 22.42
N ALA A 759 10.90 -3.17 22.76
CA ALA A 759 10.85 -2.54 24.05
C ALA A 759 10.55 -1.05 23.88
N LEU A 760 9.67 -0.53 24.70
CA LEU A 760 9.28 0.87 24.78
C LEU A 760 9.44 1.35 26.21
N ALA A 761 10.37 2.25 26.46
CA ALA A 761 10.58 2.88 27.75
C ALA A 761 10.03 4.32 27.74
N THR A 762 9.15 4.63 28.68
CA THR A 762 8.69 6.00 28.95
C THR A 762 9.39 6.52 30.19
N LEU A 763 10.13 7.61 30.08
CA LEU A 763 10.96 8.18 31.13
C LEU A 763 10.41 9.56 31.50
N GLY A 764 9.68 9.61 32.62
CA GLY A 764 8.91 10.81 33.00
C GLY A 764 7.87 11.18 31.95
N SER A 765 7.57 12.47 31.83
CA SER A 765 6.61 13.01 30.84
C SER A 765 7.26 13.29 29.48
N ASN A 766 8.58 13.41 29.40
CA ASN A 766 9.27 14.05 28.29
C ASN A 766 9.95 13.08 27.33
N TRP A 767 10.40 11.92 27.79
CA TRP A 767 11.22 11.03 26.99
C TRP A 767 10.56 9.70 26.71
N GLU A 768 10.73 9.22 25.49
CA GLU A 768 10.31 7.88 25.07
C GLU A 768 11.46 7.26 24.25
N VAL A 769 11.88 6.07 24.64
CA VAL A 769 12.90 5.28 23.92
C VAL A 769 12.26 4.00 23.44
N ARG A 770 12.37 3.71 22.16
CA ARG A 770 11.89 2.47 21.57
C ARG A 770 13.04 1.75 20.86
N VAL A 771 13.10 0.43 21.04
CA VAL A 771 13.96 -0.46 20.25
C VAL A 771 13.07 -1.58 19.74
N SER A 772 13.15 -1.89 18.47
CA SER A 772 12.38 -2.97 17.85
C SER A 772 13.23 -3.77 16.85
N ALA A 773 12.95 -5.06 16.74
CA ALA A 773 13.55 -5.93 15.75
C ALA A 773 12.43 -6.71 15.05
N THR A 774 12.37 -6.64 13.73
CA THR A 774 11.43 -7.38 12.88
C THR A 774 12.14 -8.57 12.24
N ASN A 775 11.37 -9.63 11.94
CA ASN A 775 11.89 -10.90 11.42
C ASN A 775 13.15 -11.38 12.18
N LEU A 776 13.07 -11.43 13.50
CA LEU A 776 14.20 -11.71 14.41
C LEU A 776 14.97 -12.98 14.05
N THR A 777 14.27 -14.01 13.55
CA THR A 777 14.81 -15.32 13.21
C THR A 777 15.35 -15.42 11.80
N ASN A 778 15.29 -14.36 10.99
CA ASN A 778 15.63 -14.38 9.56
C ASN A 778 14.85 -15.47 8.80
N GLU A 779 13.55 -15.57 9.02
CA GLU A 779 12.68 -16.47 8.26
C GLU A 779 12.68 -16.10 6.78
N LEU A 780 12.77 -17.09 5.92
CA LEU A 780 12.65 -16.95 4.47
C LEU A 780 11.19 -17.23 4.04
N GLY A 781 10.37 -16.22 4.04
CA GLY A 781 9.00 -16.28 3.51
C GLY A 781 8.91 -15.64 2.13
N LEU A 782 8.05 -16.17 1.25
CA LEU A 782 7.79 -15.58 -0.05
C LEU A 782 6.49 -14.79 -0.01
N THR A 783 6.46 -13.62 -0.63
CA THR A 783 5.24 -12.83 -0.84
C THR A 783 4.70 -13.03 -2.25
N GLU A 784 5.58 -13.19 -3.23
CA GLU A 784 5.23 -13.30 -4.64
C GLU A 784 6.18 -14.29 -5.33
N GLY A 785 5.67 -15.14 -6.26
CA GLY A 785 6.47 -15.83 -7.24
C GLY A 785 6.96 -14.86 -8.33
N ASN A 786 7.63 -15.37 -9.35
CA ASN A 786 7.94 -14.55 -10.51
C ASN A 786 6.68 -14.33 -11.35
N SER A 787 6.00 -13.21 -11.14
CA SER A 787 4.77 -12.85 -11.86
C SER A 787 4.99 -12.62 -13.37
N ARG A 788 6.26 -12.58 -13.83
CA ARG A 788 6.60 -12.43 -15.24
C ARG A 788 6.63 -13.76 -16.00
N LEU A 789 6.70 -14.87 -15.28
CA LEU A 789 6.63 -16.20 -15.87
C LEU A 789 5.26 -16.81 -15.65
N THR A 790 4.74 -17.45 -16.68
CA THR A 790 3.53 -18.29 -16.60
C THR A 790 3.92 -19.76 -16.43
N GLY A 791 3.14 -20.49 -15.63
CA GLY A 791 3.32 -21.91 -15.42
C GLY A 791 4.02 -22.27 -14.10
N ALA A 792 4.30 -23.56 -13.94
CA ALA A 792 4.85 -24.11 -12.70
C ALA A 792 6.30 -23.66 -12.46
N GLN A 793 6.58 -23.16 -11.27
CA GLN A 793 7.92 -22.86 -10.79
C GLN A 793 8.30 -23.88 -9.72
N SER A 794 8.37 -25.17 -10.12
CA SER A 794 8.35 -26.29 -9.17
C SER A 794 9.71 -26.76 -8.69
N SER A 795 10.77 -26.66 -9.48
CA SER A 795 12.11 -27.16 -9.15
C SER A 795 13.22 -26.39 -9.86
N GLY A 796 14.40 -26.31 -9.22
CA GLY A 796 15.58 -25.63 -9.75
C GLY A 796 15.61 -24.12 -9.44
N PRO A 797 16.46 -23.37 -10.16
CA PRO A 797 16.55 -21.91 -10.03
C PRO A 797 15.24 -21.23 -10.37
N ILE A 798 14.80 -20.30 -9.51
CA ILE A 798 13.62 -19.45 -9.71
C ILE A 798 13.95 -18.01 -9.33
N ASN A 799 13.10 -17.09 -9.77
CA ASN A 799 13.01 -15.75 -9.18
C ASN A 799 11.70 -15.65 -8.39
N ALA A 800 11.79 -15.16 -7.17
CA ALA A 800 10.62 -14.86 -6.36
C ALA A 800 10.92 -13.70 -5.41
N ARG A 801 9.88 -13.11 -4.82
CA ARG A 801 10.01 -11.97 -3.91
C ARG A 801 9.93 -12.47 -2.46
N PRO A 802 11.06 -12.53 -1.71
CA PRO A 802 11.03 -12.87 -0.30
C PRO A 802 10.72 -11.64 0.56
N ILE A 803 10.26 -11.90 1.81
CA ILE A 803 10.20 -10.87 2.85
C ILE A 803 11.62 -10.34 3.15
N PHE A 804 11.70 -9.17 3.78
CA PHE A 804 12.99 -8.63 4.22
C PHE A 804 13.58 -9.44 5.37
N GLY A 805 14.90 -9.50 5.44
CA GLY A 805 15.63 -10.06 6.57
C GLY A 805 15.40 -9.26 7.85
N ARG A 806 16.06 -9.71 8.93
CA ARG A 806 16.00 -9.03 10.23
C ARG A 806 16.43 -7.57 10.09
N ALA A 807 15.56 -6.68 10.60
CA ALA A 807 15.85 -5.26 10.73
C ALA A 807 15.71 -4.83 12.19
N VAL A 808 16.61 -3.95 12.63
CA VAL A 808 16.61 -3.38 13.98
C VAL A 808 16.47 -1.87 13.84
N GLU A 809 15.58 -1.29 14.63
CA GLU A 809 15.38 0.16 14.72
C GLU A 809 15.41 0.61 16.17
N ALA A 810 15.99 1.77 16.42
CA ALA A 810 15.94 2.47 17.68
C ALA A 810 15.44 3.89 17.47
N SER A 811 14.54 4.35 18.32
CA SER A 811 14.07 5.74 18.28
C SER A 811 14.08 6.38 19.67
N LEU A 812 14.38 7.67 19.67
CA LEU A 812 14.32 8.56 20.83
C LEU A 812 13.35 9.69 20.53
N LEU A 813 12.29 9.80 21.31
CA LEU A 813 11.33 10.89 21.22
C LEU A 813 11.46 11.78 22.45
N TYR A 814 11.46 13.08 22.22
CA TYR A 814 11.43 14.11 23.25
C TYR A 814 10.17 14.98 23.12
N ARG A 815 9.45 15.16 24.24
CA ARG A 815 8.30 16.08 24.38
C ARG A 815 8.73 17.31 25.16
N PHE A 816 8.45 18.52 24.67
CA PHE A 816 8.89 19.80 25.27
C PHE A 816 7.78 20.85 25.34
#